data_2b1093dc2bf22c2c6cee72c592251150
#
_entry.id   2b1093dc2bf22c2c6cee72c592251150
#
_cell.length_a   1.000
_cell.length_b   1.000
_cell.length_c   1.000
_cell.angle_alpha   90.00
_cell.angle_beta   90.00
_cell.angle_gamma   90.00
#
_symmetry.space_group_name_H-M   'P 1'
#
loop_
_entity.id
_entity.type
_entity.pdbx_description
1 polymer ?
#
loop_
_entity_poly.entity_id
_entity_poly.type
_entity_poly.pdbx_seq_one_letter_code
_entity_poly.pdbx_strand_id
1 'polypeptide(L)'
;MSDSKEQEAPGAFMSVLKSRATLKTKIHSKVSKKAAGKDSQNPEELVTASTSYWTSESDGEVQLRMSKKTNNEPPITVPDMIMSAATKYAHYLAIGSKYKKSWQLLTYVEYYEACRRAAKAFLKVGLERFHGVGIMGINSVEWVIASIGAIMAGGISVGILSTNTPKTCQIIAETSKMDIFVVDNEKQLQKVNQIQGYLKHLKAIIQYKEDIQEVQPNLYSWKGFLDLADGIPDETLDKIIDSQKPNQCCTLVYNQNTTGIPKAVMLSHDNITWTTAATVQNLRYKCPPDGQEVLVSYLPLCFAAIQILDMWVAISVAGTVYFPSIEALKWSGLPRAPGTGFLMEMLREVQPTTFCGIQWVWDRMLDSLKTKHLDSSAFRRRIDRWAMHMGLSTNKRRILGQIHQPLCFGLAKRLTFEPARKFLGLNHCHQFLSVGQGLPRATMDFFLSLDIPIMELYGLSECTGLHSLSNPQTFRLQSCGKPFPSTHTKLEKQNQDGVGICVLGRHIFMGYLNDKENTEKETDSYGWLHTHDLGFLDFDRFLYILGDIDDMITLSSGEVVNPSPIEERVRTRIPIVRYAMLVGQDAPFLCALLTLKCQINPETGEARSTLTSEVVACCRKLKSQSTWLADVLYDRDPLVTEFISQGIQDVNEEAPSEGAKILKWVIIDNDFSVAGGELGPMSELSRATVAKIYQEDIQKLYEADPTP
;
A
#
# COMPACT_ATOMS: atom_id res chain seq x y z
N MET A 1 45.84 -9.29 27.94
CA MET A 1 46.27 -7.94 28.35
C MET A 1 45.82 -7.03 27.20
N SER A 2 44.87 -6.13 27.33
CA SER A 2 44.15 -5.53 28.45
C SER A 2 42.73 -5.18 27.98
N ASP A 3 41.76 -5.53 28.78
CA ASP A 3 40.37 -5.07 28.71
C ASP A 3 40.29 -3.56 28.85
N SER A 4 39.61 -2.87 27.94
CA SER A 4 39.06 -1.55 28.17
C SER A 4 37.54 -1.65 28.11
N LYS A 5 36.92 -1.88 29.25
CA LYS A 5 35.50 -1.63 29.52
C LYS A 5 35.28 -0.10 29.48
N GLU A 6 34.60 0.40 28.47
CA GLU A 6 33.96 1.71 28.56
C GLU A 6 32.78 1.61 29.53
N GLN A 7 32.94 2.15 30.71
CA GLN A 7 31.89 2.45 31.66
C GLN A 7 31.13 3.68 31.17
N GLU A 8 29.91 3.48 30.69
CA GLU A 8 28.99 4.61 30.52
C GLU A 8 28.70 5.28 31.85
N ALA A 9 28.86 6.59 31.89
CA ALA A 9 28.77 7.39 33.10
C ALA A 9 27.32 7.42 33.66
N PRO A 10 27.11 7.24 34.96
CA PRO A 10 25.77 7.26 35.62
C PRO A 10 24.99 8.57 35.42
N GLY A 11 25.65 9.65 35.01
CA GLY A 11 25.04 10.96 34.79
C GLY A 11 24.11 11.06 33.58
N ALA A 12 24.38 10.32 32.49
CA ALA A 12 23.57 10.34 31.28
C ALA A 12 22.19 9.66 31.48
N PHE A 13 22.17 8.56 32.22
CA PHE A 13 20.93 7.85 32.56
C PHE A 13 20.00 8.67 33.47
N MET A 14 20.54 9.39 34.42
CA MET A 14 19.77 10.28 35.34
C MET A 14 19.27 11.55 34.63
N SER A 15 19.98 12.06 33.61
CA SER A 15 19.49 13.21 32.82
C SER A 15 18.32 12.81 31.94
N VAL A 16 18.37 11.63 31.34
CA VAL A 16 17.26 11.04 30.54
C VAL A 16 16.03 10.78 31.41
N LEU A 17 16.19 10.27 32.62
CA LEU A 17 15.08 10.07 33.58
C LEU A 17 14.45 11.38 34.07
N LYS A 18 15.26 12.45 34.28
CA LYS A 18 14.74 13.77 34.63
C LYS A 18 14.00 14.44 33.48
N SER A 19 14.50 14.33 32.24
CA SER A 19 13.81 14.86 31.06
C SER A 19 12.48 14.12 30.83
N ARG A 20 12.45 12.81 31.01
CA ARG A 20 11.22 11.97 30.94
C ARG A 20 10.15 12.39 31.96
N ALA A 21 10.53 12.67 33.18
CA ALA A 21 9.60 13.13 34.23
C ALA A 21 9.02 14.51 33.92
N THR A 22 9.85 15.43 33.42
CA THR A 22 9.45 16.80 33.06
C THR A 22 8.51 16.79 31.83
N LEU A 23 8.78 15.95 30.85
CA LEU A 23 7.94 15.80 29.68
C LEU A 23 6.58 15.21 30.03
N LYS A 24 6.55 14.14 30.85
CA LYS A 24 5.31 13.52 31.32
C LYS A 24 4.42 14.53 32.06
N THR A 25 5.00 15.43 32.84
CA THR A 25 4.27 16.50 33.54
C THR A 25 3.77 17.57 32.57
N LYS A 26 4.58 17.98 31.58
CA LYS A 26 4.18 18.95 30.55
C LYS A 26 3.07 18.39 29.62
N ILE A 27 3.21 17.16 29.18
CA ILE A 27 2.21 16.49 28.34
C ILE A 27 0.88 16.33 29.12
N HIS A 28 0.95 15.86 30.37
CA HIS A 28 -0.23 15.68 31.23
C HIS A 28 -0.95 17.00 31.52
N SER A 29 -0.21 18.09 31.76
CA SER A 29 -0.79 19.42 32.00
C SER A 29 -1.44 20.00 30.73
N LYS A 30 -0.90 19.75 29.52
CA LYS A 30 -1.50 20.19 28.25
C LYS A 30 -2.75 19.38 27.88
N VAL A 31 -2.71 18.06 28.03
CA VAL A 31 -3.87 17.21 27.80
C VAL A 31 -5.00 17.56 28.77
N SER A 32 -4.67 17.78 30.04
CA SER A 32 -5.64 18.21 31.07
C SER A 32 -6.24 19.59 30.78
N LYS A 33 -5.44 20.56 30.31
CA LYS A 33 -5.93 21.88 29.92
C LYS A 33 -6.79 21.84 28.63
N LYS A 34 -6.39 21.02 27.65
CA LYS A 34 -7.14 20.88 26.40
C LYS A 34 -8.44 20.08 26.61
N ALA A 35 -8.44 19.08 27.51
CA ALA A 35 -9.64 18.35 27.94
C ALA A 35 -10.59 19.23 28.77
N ALA A 36 -10.10 20.01 29.70
CA ALA A 36 -10.90 20.93 30.50
C ALA A 36 -11.50 22.08 29.68
N GLY A 37 -10.85 22.49 28.57
CA GLY A 37 -11.41 23.48 27.64
C GLY A 37 -12.43 22.90 26.65
N LYS A 38 -12.47 21.58 26.47
CA LYS A 38 -13.38 20.90 25.52
C LYS A 38 -14.73 20.49 26.11
N ASP A 39 -14.87 20.43 27.45
CA ASP A 39 -16.12 20.04 28.09
C ASP A 39 -17.26 21.08 27.99
N SER A 40 -16.98 22.26 27.37
CA SER A 40 -17.97 23.32 27.20
C SER A 40 -18.20 23.82 25.78
N GLN A 41 -17.53 23.25 24.76
CA GLN A 41 -17.68 23.70 23.38
C GLN A 41 -18.38 22.64 22.51
N ASN A 42 -19.43 23.06 21.83
CA ASN A 42 -20.12 22.26 20.81
C ASN A 42 -19.07 21.79 19.75
N PRO A 43 -19.07 20.51 19.31
CA PRO A 43 -18.15 20.04 18.24
C PRO A 43 -18.18 20.90 16.97
N GLU A 44 -19.27 21.62 16.71
CA GLU A 44 -19.42 22.53 15.58
C GLU A 44 -18.60 23.83 15.72
N GLU A 45 -18.17 24.22 16.94
CA GLU A 45 -17.34 25.42 17.16
C GLU A 45 -15.83 25.17 16.94
N LEU A 46 -15.39 23.90 16.84
CA LEU A 46 -14.00 23.53 16.64
C LEU A 46 -13.54 23.65 15.18
N VAL A 47 -14.47 23.74 14.26
CA VAL A 47 -14.21 23.80 12.82
C VAL A 47 -14.85 25.07 12.27
N THR A 48 -14.06 25.91 11.61
CA THR A 48 -14.59 27.09 10.92
C THR A 48 -15.65 26.66 9.92
N ALA A 49 -16.80 27.34 9.87
CA ALA A 49 -17.90 27.04 8.97
C ALA A 49 -17.48 27.31 7.51
N SER A 50 -16.78 26.39 6.88
CA SER A 50 -16.64 26.35 5.42
C SER A 50 -17.97 25.87 4.83
N THR A 51 -18.36 26.43 3.70
CA THR A 51 -19.57 26.04 2.95
C THR A 51 -19.26 25.05 1.83
N SER A 52 -17.98 24.82 1.51
CA SER A 52 -17.54 23.93 0.45
C SER A 52 -16.97 22.63 0.99
N TYR A 53 -17.34 21.51 0.37
CA TYR A 53 -16.78 20.19 0.66
C TYR A 53 -15.39 19.96 0.06
N TRP A 54 -14.93 20.84 -0.81
CA TRP A 54 -13.63 20.74 -1.45
C TRP A 54 -12.97 22.11 -1.66
N THR A 55 -11.68 22.09 -1.92
CA THR A 55 -10.82 23.24 -2.26
C THR A 55 -9.71 22.79 -3.20
N SER A 56 -9.15 23.71 -3.98
CA SER A 56 -7.91 23.49 -4.75
C SER A 56 -6.69 24.20 -4.15
N GLU A 57 -6.85 24.87 -3.00
CA GLU A 57 -5.81 25.67 -2.36
C GLU A 57 -5.21 24.91 -1.16
N SER A 58 -3.88 24.97 -1.01
CA SER A 58 -3.17 24.27 0.08
C SER A 58 -3.51 24.79 1.48
N ASP A 59 -3.86 26.07 1.60
CA ASP A 59 -4.27 26.75 2.84
C ASP A 59 -5.80 26.81 3.01
N GLY A 60 -6.55 26.24 2.06
CA GLY A 60 -7.99 26.18 2.10
C GLY A 60 -8.53 25.31 3.23
N GLU A 61 -9.75 25.63 3.67
CA GLU A 61 -10.50 24.86 4.67
C GLU A 61 -11.75 24.26 4.04
N VAL A 62 -12.12 23.03 4.39
CA VAL A 62 -13.28 22.35 3.84
C VAL A 62 -14.34 22.09 4.89
N GLN A 63 -15.60 21.97 4.47
CA GLN A 63 -16.67 21.46 5.31
C GLN A 63 -16.47 19.95 5.55
N LEU A 64 -16.48 19.53 6.81
CA LEU A 64 -16.40 18.11 7.13
C LEU A 64 -17.73 17.40 6.79
N ARG A 65 -17.61 16.21 6.17
CA ARG A 65 -18.77 15.40 5.76
C ARG A 65 -19.35 14.61 6.95
N MET A 66 -19.80 15.32 8.00
CA MET A 66 -20.31 14.75 9.24
C MET A 66 -21.67 14.05 9.02
N SER A 67 -21.84 12.86 9.57
CA SER A 67 -23.14 12.15 9.57
C SER A 67 -23.98 12.57 10.77
N LYS A 68 -25.25 12.93 10.54
CA LYS A 68 -26.20 13.30 11.62
C LYS A 68 -26.69 12.10 12.45
N LYS A 69 -26.47 10.86 11.99
CA LYS A 69 -27.14 9.64 12.52
C LYS A 69 -26.22 8.71 13.31
N THR A 70 -24.92 8.95 13.34
CA THR A 70 -23.96 8.04 13.96
C THR A 70 -23.09 8.79 14.95
N ASN A 71 -22.60 8.07 15.98
CA ASN A 71 -21.58 8.57 16.90
C ASN A 71 -20.35 8.99 16.09
N ASN A 72 -20.22 10.27 15.82
CA ASN A 72 -19.08 10.81 15.09
C ASN A 72 -17.92 10.97 16.06
N GLU A 73 -16.80 10.29 15.76
CA GLU A 73 -15.53 10.59 16.40
C GLU A 73 -15.24 12.10 16.30
N PRO A 74 -14.81 12.76 17.39
CA PRO A 74 -14.52 14.20 17.35
C PRO A 74 -13.41 14.48 16.36
N PRO A 75 -13.51 15.55 15.56
CA PRO A 75 -12.43 15.98 14.68
C PRO A 75 -11.19 16.34 15.51
N ILE A 76 -10.05 15.73 15.22
CA ILE A 76 -8.76 16.02 15.86
C ILE A 76 -7.67 16.21 14.81
N THR A 77 -6.57 16.87 15.19
CA THR A 77 -5.41 17.01 14.34
C THR A 77 -4.46 15.82 14.47
N VAL A 78 -3.58 15.61 13.48
CA VAL A 78 -2.51 14.60 13.53
C VAL A 78 -1.57 14.84 14.73
N PRO A 79 -1.12 16.07 15.03
CA PRO A 79 -0.36 16.34 16.26
C PRO A 79 -1.10 15.94 17.54
N ASP A 80 -2.43 16.13 17.62
CA ASP A 80 -3.24 15.68 18.76
C ASP A 80 -3.23 14.14 18.89
N MET A 81 -3.31 13.43 17.78
CA MET A 81 -3.32 11.96 17.77
C MET A 81 -2.01 11.37 18.29
N ILE A 82 -0.85 11.82 17.81
CA ILE A 82 0.43 11.30 18.29
C ILE A 82 0.74 11.76 19.71
N MET A 83 0.34 12.97 20.10
CA MET A 83 0.45 13.43 21.49
C MET A 83 -0.38 12.55 22.45
N SER A 84 -1.59 12.18 22.05
CA SER A 84 -2.44 11.27 22.81
C SER A 84 -1.79 9.90 22.97
N ALA A 85 -1.23 9.34 21.90
CA ALA A 85 -0.52 8.05 21.93
C ALA A 85 0.73 8.13 22.85
N ALA A 86 1.55 9.17 22.72
CA ALA A 86 2.72 9.38 23.55
C ALA A 86 2.38 9.57 25.03
N THR A 87 1.21 10.14 25.34
CA THR A 87 0.73 10.30 26.71
C THR A 87 0.23 8.98 27.27
N LYS A 88 -0.62 8.27 26.54
CA LYS A 88 -1.28 7.05 27.01
C LYS A 88 -0.32 5.86 27.04
N TYR A 89 0.57 5.76 26.04
CA TYR A 89 1.43 4.61 25.79
C TYR A 89 2.93 4.92 25.85
N ALA A 90 3.33 5.90 26.67
CA ALA A 90 4.68 6.49 26.72
C ALA A 90 5.84 5.49 26.63
N HIS A 91 5.75 4.37 27.34
CA HIS A 91 6.83 3.39 27.50
C HIS A 91 6.74 2.18 26.56
N TYR A 92 5.69 2.08 25.75
CA TYR A 92 5.57 1.03 24.76
C TYR A 92 6.45 1.33 23.55
N LEU A 93 6.99 0.27 22.94
CA LEU A 93 7.80 0.39 21.73
C LEU A 93 6.91 0.86 20.57
N ALA A 94 7.39 1.83 19.81
CA ALA A 94 6.62 2.43 18.71
C ALA A 94 7.20 2.06 17.35
N ILE A 95 8.45 2.40 17.10
CA ILE A 95 9.09 2.24 15.79
C ILE A 95 10.53 1.75 15.95
N GLY A 96 11.03 1.04 14.94
CA GLY A 96 12.39 0.58 14.95
C GLY A 96 12.97 0.27 13.59
N SER A 97 14.26 0.46 13.45
CA SER A 97 15.05 0.07 12.29
C SER A 97 16.24 -0.79 12.69
N LYS A 98 16.73 -1.58 11.75
CA LYS A 98 17.90 -2.44 11.98
C LYS A 98 19.17 -1.66 11.65
N TYR A 99 20.04 -1.52 12.65
CA TYR A 99 21.38 -0.98 12.46
C TYR A 99 22.40 -2.10 12.64
N LYS A 100 23.20 -2.35 11.61
CA LYS A 100 24.09 -3.53 11.54
C LYS A 100 23.27 -4.82 11.75
N LYS A 101 23.34 -5.45 12.92
CA LYS A 101 22.63 -6.71 13.25
C LYS A 101 21.65 -6.56 14.43
N SER A 102 21.50 -5.38 14.99
CA SER A 102 20.63 -5.11 16.15
C SER A 102 19.49 -4.14 15.80
N TRP A 103 18.33 -4.36 16.41
CA TRP A 103 17.20 -3.45 16.31
C TRP A 103 17.41 -2.26 17.26
N GLN A 104 17.27 -1.07 16.72
CA GLN A 104 17.17 0.17 17.48
C GLN A 104 15.69 0.58 17.49
N LEU A 105 15.12 0.62 18.70
CA LEU A 105 13.69 0.84 18.91
C LEU A 105 13.48 2.12 19.72
N LEU A 106 12.50 2.92 19.32
CA LEU A 106 12.01 4.08 20.06
C LEU A 106 10.69 3.76 20.72
N THR A 107 10.51 4.24 21.94
CA THR A 107 9.23 4.26 22.63
C THR A 107 8.33 5.37 22.09
N TYR A 108 7.02 5.35 22.40
CA TYR A 108 6.09 6.38 21.94
C TYR A 108 6.45 7.79 22.42
N VAL A 109 6.99 7.93 23.64
CA VAL A 109 7.46 9.24 24.11
C VAL A 109 8.71 9.70 23.36
N GLU A 110 9.67 8.83 23.12
CA GLU A 110 10.88 9.14 22.33
C GLU A 110 10.54 9.47 20.89
N TYR A 111 9.58 8.75 20.29
CA TYR A 111 9.08 9.03 18.95
C TYR A 111 8.43 10.41 18.85
N TYR A 112 7.57 10.76 19.80
CA TYR A 112 6.95 12.10 19.87
C TYR A 112 7.98 13.22 20.04
N GLU A 113 8.97 13.04 20.92
CA GLU A 113 10.08 13.99 21.11
C GLU A 113 10.90 14.18 19.82
N ALA A 114 11.21 13.07 19.13
CA ALA A 114 11.95 13.12 17.87
C ALA A 114 11.17 13.89 16.79
N CYS A 115 9.85 13.68 16.69
CA CYS A 115 9.00 14.44 15.78
C CYS A 115 8.98 15.94 16.11
N ARG A 116 8.89 16.30 17.40
CA ARG A 116 8.96 17.71 17.83
C ARG A 116 10.32 18.33 17.51
N ARG A 117 11.40 17.56 17.72
CA ARG A 117 12.75 18.03 17.39
C ARG A 117 12.91 18.28 15.90
N ALA A 118 12.43 17.36 15.03
CA ALA A 118 12.41 17.55 13.59
C ALA A 118 11.55 18.76 13.19
N ALA A 119 10.38 18.94 13.81
CA ALA A 119 9.52 20.10 13.54
C ALA A 119 10.22 21.43 13.83
N LYS A 120 10.91 21.55 14.98
CA LYS A 120 11.69 22.75 15.30
C LYS A 120 12.85 22.97 14.33
N ALA A 121 13.53 21.90 13.90
CA ALA A 121 14.58 21.98 12.89
C ALA A 121 14.03 22.46 11.53
N PHE A 122 12.85 21.97 11.09
CA PHE A 122 12.17 22.46 9.89
C PHE A 122 11.85 23.95 9.96
N LEU A 123 11.35 24.44 11.09
CA LEU A 123 11.14 25.87 11.30
C LEU A 123 12.44 26.67 11.21
N LYS A 124 13.55 26.13 11.74
CA LYS A 124 14.85 26.78 11.74
C LYS A 124 15.42 26.93 10.34
N VAL A 125 15.26 25.94 9.45
CA VAL A 125 15.66 26.03 8.04
C VAL A 125 14.69 26.81 7.17
N GLY A 126 13.58 27.31 7.75
CA GLY A 126 12.68 28.26 7.10
C GLY A 126 11.46 27.65 6.44
N LEU A 127 10.98 26.48 6.90
CA LEU A 127 9.71 25.90 6.42
C LEU A 127 8.56 26.88 6.62
N GLU A 128 7.88 27.18 5.54
CA GLU A 128 6.67 28.03 5.54
C GLU A 128 5.40 27.20 5.76
N ARG A 129 4.38 27.86 6.31
CA ARG A 129 3.09 27.22 6.53
C ARG A 129 2.45 26.79 5.21
N PHE A 130 1.90 25.57 5.15
CA PHE A 130 1.32 24.95 3.96
C PHE A 130 2.28 24.74 2.77
N HIS A 131 3.58 24.88 2.98
CA HIS A 131 4.60 24.48 2.02
C HIS A 131 5.01 23.01 2.20
N GLY A 132 5.46 22.39 1.10
CA GLY A 132 5.80 20.96 1.08
C GLY A 132 7.15 20.63 1.75
N VAL A 133 7.18 19.52 2.45
CA VAL A 133 8.41 18.78 2.81
C VAL A 133 8.36 17.47 2.05
N GLY A 134 9.20 17.35 1.02
CA GLY A 134 9.28 16.16 0.17
C GLY A 134 10.18 15.09 0.79
N ILE A 135 9.63 13.91 1.05
CA ILE A 135 10.35 12.80 1.67
C ILE A 135 10.52 11.70 0.64
N MET A 136 11.76 11.43 0.23
CA MET A 136 12.10 10.50 -0.84
C MET A 136 13.11 9.45 -0.35
N GLY A 137 12.63 8.23 -0.16
CA GLY A 137 13.44 7.12 0.32
C GLY A 137 12.58 5.93 0.73
N ILE A 138 13.24 4.87 1.18
CA ILE A 138 12.56 3.71 1.74
C ILE A 138 11.98 4.03 3.12
N ASN A 139 10.97 3.28 3.53
CA ASN A 139 10.37 3.38 4.86
C ASN A 139 11.45 3.24 5.95
N SER A 140 11.46 4.16 6.89
CA SER A 140 12.45 4.23 7.96
C SER A 140 11.93 5.06 9.14
N VAL A 141 12.64 5.00 10.24
CA VAL A 141 12.39 5.84 11.43
C VAL A 141 12.48 7.32 11.05
N GLU A 142 13.46 7.71 10.25
CA GLU A 142 13.67 9.09 9.79
C GLU A 142 12.53 9.56 8.89
N TRP A 143 12.01 8.66 8.01
CA TRP A 143 10.90 8.97 7.11
C TRP A 143 9.65 9.40 7.90
N VAL A 144 9.25 8.59 8.88
CA VAL A 144 8.03 8.86 9.66
C VAL A 144 8.20 10.04 10.61
N ILE A 145 9.41 10.23 11.17
CA ILE A 145 9.73 11.41 11.99
C ILE A 145 9.69 12.70 11.15
N ALA A 146 10.24 12.67 9.93
CA ALA A 146 10.19 13.81 9.02
C ALA A 146 8.76 14.15 8.62
N SER A 147 7.94 13.14 8.30
CA SER A 147 6.53 13.32 7.93
C SER A 147 5.72 13.99 9.05
N ILE A 148 5.77 13.44 10.25
CA ILE A 148 5.04 14.01 11.41
C ILE A 148 5.63 15.35 11.81
N GLY A 149 6.96 15.49 11.79
CA GLY A 149 7.65 16.74 12.09
C GLY A 149 7.26 17.88 11.15
N ALA A 150 7.13 17.59 9.85
CA ALA A 150 6.64 18.55 8.86
C ALA A 150 5.21 19.04 9.19
N ILE A 151 4.31 18.10 9.51
CA ILE A 151 2.92 18.41 9.89
C ILE A 151 2.89 19.22 11.20
N MET A 152 3.68 18.87 12.21
CA MET A 152 3.77 19.63 13.47
C MET A 152 4.27 21.05 13.26
N ALA A 153 5.18 21.26 12.31
CA ALA A 153 5.70 22.57 11.94
C ALA A 153 4.72 23.41 11.10
N GLY A 154 3.55 22.87 10.75
CA GLY A 154 2.54 23.56 9.93
C GLY A 154 2.78 23.46 8.43
N GLY A 155 3.77 22.68 8.00
CA GLY A 155 3.99 22.31 6.59
C GLY A 155 3.14 21.13 6.16
N ILE A 156 3.30 20.72 4.91
CA ILE A 156 2.60 19.59 4.31
C ILE A 156 3.60 18.46 4.07
N SER A 157 3.30 17.27 4.57
CA SER A 157 4.09 16.06 4.29
C SER A 157 3.82 15.57 2.88
N VAL A 158 4.88 15.36 2.08
CA VAL A 158 4.81 14.92 0.68
C VAL A 158 5.68 13.69 0.49
N GLY A 159 5.07 12.52 0.45
CA GLY A 159 5.77 11.28 0.15
C GLY A 159 6.10 11.18 -1.35
N ILE A 160 7.36 10.92 -1.68
CA ILE A 160 7.84 10.80 -3.07
C ILE A 160 8.44 9.41 -3.28
N LEU A 161 7.98 8.71 -4.33
CA LEU A 161 8.54 7.42 -4.70
C LEU A 161 10.02 7.55 -5.09
N SER A 162 10.86 6.70 -4.51
CA SER A 162 12.29 6.65 -4.82
C SER A 162 12.60 6.22 -6.28
N THR A 163 11.62 5.66 -6.97
CA THR A 163 11.71 5.29 -8.39
C THR A 163 11.35 6.43 -9.35
N ASN A 164 10.75 7.51 -8.86
CA ASN A 164 10.38 8.65 -9.70
C ASN A 164 11.58 9.25 -10.43
N THR A 165 11.33 9.71 -11.66
CA THR A 165 12.34 10.43 -12.45
C THR A 165 12.61 11.82 -11.88
N PRO A 166 13.76 12.44 -12.16
CA PRO A 166 13.99 13.84 -11.77
C PRO A 166 12.88 14.78 -12.25
N LYS A 167 12.38 14.59 -13.47
CA LYS A 167 11.29 15.41 -14.03
C LYS A 167 10.00 15.29 -13.22
N THR A 168 9.63 14.07 -12.82
CA THR A 168 8.45 13.84 -11.95
C THR A 168 8.67 14.50 -10.59
N CYS A 169 9.86 14.37 -10.00
CA CYS A 169 10.21 15.02 -8.72
C CYS A 169 10.11 16.56 -8.84
N GLN A 170 10.53 17.15 -9.97
CA GLN A 170 10.38 18.58 -10.24
C GLN A 170 8.92 19.02 -10.23
N ILE A 171 8.04 18.31 -10.95
CA ILE A 171 6.60 18.62 -11.01
C ILE A 171 5.99 18.57 -9.61
N ILE A 172 6.30 17.53 -8.84
CA ILE A 172 5.82 17.38 -7.45
C ILE A 172 6.30 18.55 -6.59
N ALA A 173 7.57 18.92 -6.69
CA ALA A 173 8.17 19.99 -5.89
C ALA A 173 7.61 21.39 -6.24
N GLU A 174 7.41 21.67 -7.53
CA GLU A 174 6.80 22.93 -7.97
C GLU A 174 5.34 23.05 -7.54
N THR A 175 4.55 21.97 -7.73
CA THR A 175 3.12 21.96 -7.39
C THR A 175 2.91 22.14 -5.89
N SER A 176 3.72 21.49 -5.03
CA SER A 176 3.61 21.55 -3.57
C SER A 176 4.33 22.75 -2.94
N LYS A 177 4.89 23.69 -3.71
CA LYS A 177 5.76 24.77 -3.23
C LYS A 177 6.79 24.24 -2.23
N MET A 178 7.56 23.25 -2.63
CA MET A 178 8.42 22.49 -1.74
C MET A 178 9.58 23.32 -1.22
N ASP A 179 9.62 23.54 0.08
CA ASP A 179 10.72 24.23 0.78
C ASP A 179 11.88 23.31 1.10
N ILE A 180 11.61 22.02 1.34
CA ILE A 180 12.60 21.10 1.89
C ILE A 180 12.47 19.74 1.22
N PHE A 181 13.63 19.13 0.85
CA PHE A 181 13.74 17.72 0.52
C PHE A 181 14.42 16.95 1.64
N VAL A 182 13.87 15.78 1.99
CA VAL A 182 14.46 14.79 2.89
C VAL A 182 14.70 13.53 2.08
N VAL A 183 15.95 13.17 1.87
CA VAL A 183 16.37 12.06 1.00
C VAL A 183 17.14 11.01 1.78
N ASP A 184 17.02 9.74 1.38
CA ASP A 184 17.66 8.65 2.12
C ASP A 184 19.15 8.49 1.79
N ASN A 185 19.57 8.69 0.55
CA ASN A 185 20.93 8.39 0.08
C ASN A 185 21.38 9.29 -1.06
N GLU A 186 22.64 9.15 -1.46
CA GLU A 186 23.27 9.89 -2.53
C GLU A 186 22.51 9.79 -3.86
N LYS A 187 21.99 8.61 -4.21
CA LYS A 187 21.23 8.42 -5.46
C LYS A 187 20.01 9.34 -5.53
N GLN A 188 19.30 9.52 -4.41
CA GLN A 188 18.13 10.41 -4.38
C GLN A 188 18.58 11.88 -4.32
N LEU A 189 19.66 12.19 -3.60
CA LEU A 189 20.26 13.52 -3.59
C LEU A 189 20.61 13.98 -5.01
N GLN A 190 21.20 13.12 -5.82
CA GLN A 190 21.57 13.41 -7.20
C GLN A 190 20.36 13.79 -8.07
N LYS A 191 19.20 13.21 -7.84
CA LYS A 191 17.96 13.61 -8.54
C LYS A 191 17.53 15.03 -8.15
N VAL A 192 17.62 15.37 -6.87
CA VAL A 192 17.30 16.72 -6.39
C VAL A 192 18.30 17.73 -6.95
N ASN A 193 19.59 17.40 -6.98
CA ASN A 193 20.65 18.25 -7.55
C ASN A 193 20.42 18.60 -9.03
N GLN A 194 19.86 17.67 -9.81
CA GLN A 194 19.51 17.91 -11.22
C GLN A 194 18.39 18.94 -11.40
N ILE A 195 17.50 19.08 -10.43
CA ILE A 195 16.31 19.92 -10.54
C ILE A 195 16.34 21.16 -9.65
N GLN A 196 17.23 21.23 -8.65
CA GLN A 196 17.24 22.31 -7.64
C GLN A 196 17.30 23.72 -8.25
N GLY A 197 17.96 23.88 -9.40
CA GLY A 197 18.04 25.17 -10.11
C GLY A 197 16.69 25.70 -10.63
N TYR A 198 15.68 24.84 -10.75
CA TYR A 198 14.33 25.20 -11.17
C TYR A 198 13.39 25.48 -9.98
N LEU A 199 13.76 25.06 -8.77
CA LEU A 199 12.90 25.09 -7.59
C LEU A 199 13.02 26.41 -6.82
N LYS A 200 12.09 27.32 -7.02
CA LYS A 200 12.11 28.68 -6.44
C LYS A 200 11.96 28.70 -4.91
N HIS A 201 11.30 27.70 -4.34
CA HIS A 201 10.99 27.64 -2.90
C HIS A 201 12.01 26.82 -2.11
N LEU A 202 12.84 26.02 -2.75
CA LEU A 202 13.76 25.10 -2.08
C LEU A 202 14.78 25.84 -1.20
N LYS A 203 14.78 25.55 0.10
CA LYS A 203 15.63 26.16 1.13
C LYS A 203 16.66 25.22 1.69
N ALA A 204 16.32 23.91 1.82
CA ALA A 204 17.21 22.93 2.40
C ALA A 204 16.99 21.52 1.82
N ILE A 205 18.07 20.75 1.84
CA ILE A 205 18.08 19.31 1.53
C ILE A 205 18.68 18.60 2.74
N ILE A 206 18.02 17.52 3.19
CA ILE A 206 18.45 16.71 4.33
C ILE A 206 18.69 15.28 3.86
N GLN A 207 19.90 14.75 4.06
CA GLN A 207 20.23 13.35 3.78
C GLN A 207 20.32 12.56 5.08
N TYR A 208 19.63 11.40 5.18
CA TYR A 208 19.47 10.73 6.47
C TYR A 208 20.13 9.35 6.62
N LYS A 209 20.53 8.65 5.56
CA LYS A 209 21.09 7.30 5.70
C LYS A 209 22.59 7.19 5.46
N GLU A 210 23.11 7.90 4.48
CA GLU A 210 24.51 7.83 4.09
C GLU A 210 25.23 9.12 4.52
N ASP A 211 26.54 9.03 4.73
CA ASP A 211 27.36 10.22 4.98
C ASP A 211 27.40 11.10 3.74
N ILE A 212 27.33 12.41 3.93
CA ILE A 212 27.42 13.40 2.87
C ILE A 212 28.82 13.32 2.24
N GLN A 213 28.87 13.06 0.94
CA GLN A 213 30.14 12.93 0.22
C GLN A 213 30.71 14.28 -0.19
N GLU A 214 29.85 15.18 -0.66
CA GLU A 214 30.23 16.54 -1.06
C GLU A 214 29.41 17.56 -0.25
N VAL A 215 30.13 18.50 0.37
CA VAL A 215 29.52 19.60 1.12
C VAL A 215 28.91 20.57 0.13
N GLN A 216 27.59 20.79 0.24
CA GLN A 216 26.83 21.73 -0.58
C GLN A 216 26.15 22.77 0.32
N PRO A 217 25.93 24.00 -0.17
CA PRO A 217 25.10 24.96 0.56
C PRO A 217 23.71 24.37 0.83
N ASN A 218 23.19 24.55 2.05
CA ASN A 218 21.86 24.09 2.48
C ASN A 218 21.65 22.56 2.45
N LEU A 219 22.72 21.76 2.34
CA LEU A 219 22.67 20.31 2.52
C LEU A 219 23.08 19.96 3.95
N TYR A 220 22.21 19.22 4.64
CA TYR A 220 22.38 18.81 6.03
C TYR A 220 22.36 17.29 6.16
N SER A 221 23.24 16.74 7.00
CA SER A 221 23.06 15.38 7.51
C SER A 221 21.88 15.36 8.49
N TRP A 222 21.24 14.20 8.66
CA TRP A 222 20.12 14.06 9.59
C TRP A 222 20.45 14.56 10.99
N LYS A 223 21.63 14.21 11.52
CA LYS A 223 22.09 14.68 12.83
C LYS A 223 22.26 16.21 12.84
N GLY A 224 23.00 16.76 11.87
CA GLY A 224 23.22 18.20 11.76
C GLY A 224 21.92 19.01 11.63
N PHE A 225 20.95 18.47 10.89
CA PHE A 225 19.59 19.03 10.81
C PHE A 225 18.87 19.04 12.16
N LEU A 226 18.87 17.91 12.87
CA LEU A 226 18.22 17.82 14.20
C LEU A 226 18.87 18.73 15.24
N ASP A 227 20.15 19.00 15.14
CA ASP A 227 20.88 19.89 16.06
C ASP A 227 20.44 21.36 15.90
N LEU A 228 19.87 21.75 14.76
CA LEU A 228 19.29 23.08 14.53
C LEU A 228 18.05 23.36 15.41
N ALA A 229 17.39 22.31 15.90
CA ALA A 229 16.19 22.42 16.72
C ALA A 229 16.40 23.21 18.02
N ASP A 230 17.64 23.20 18.57
CA ASP A 230 17.97 23.88 19.82
C ASP A 230 17.78 25.41 19.73
N GLY A 231 17.77 25.96 18.52
CA GLY A 231 17.52 27.39 18.27
C GLY A 231 16.05 27.81 18.25
N ILE A 232 15.09 26.89 18.45
CA ILE A 232 13.65 27.18 18.44
C ILE A 232 13.02 26.81 19.78
N PRO A 233 12.39 27.77 20.49
CA PRO A 233 11.68 27.51 21.74
C PRO A 233 10.48 26.55 21.54
N ASP A 234 10.16 25.76 22.58
CA ASP A 234 8.99 24.87 22.57
C ASP A 234 7.67 25.65 22.39
N GLU A 235 7.57 26.83 23.01
CA GLU A 235 6.39 27.68 22.93
C GLU A 235 6.09 28.16 21.50
N THR A 236 7.13 28.33 20.67
CA THR A 236 6.98 28.69 19.26
C THR A 236 6.32 27.56 18.47
N LEU A 237 6.82 26.33 18.65
CA LEU A 237 6.24 25.15 18.02
C LEU A 237 4.82 24.87 18.53
N ASP A 238 4.60 25.02 19.85
CA ASP A 238 3.29 24.80 20.47
C ASP A 238 2.21 25.72 19.89
N LYS A 239 2.54 27.01 19.67
CA LYS A 239 1.61 27.98 19.03
C LYS A 239 1.23 27.54 17.62
N ILE A 240 2.18 27.01 16.85
CA ILE A 240 1.92 26.52 15.49
C ILE A 240 1.03 25.28 15.54
N ILE A 241 1.32 24.30 16.41
CA ILE A 241 0.50 23.09 16.60
C ILE A 241 -0.93 23.48 17.01
N ASP A 242 -1.09 24.37 17.97
CA ASP A 242 -2.39 24.79 18.49
C ASP A 242 -3.22 25.60 17.45
N SER A 243 -2.57 26.19 16.44
CA SER A 243 -3.24 26.92 15.35
C SER A 243 -3.76 26.04 14.22
N GLN A 244 -3.39 24.74 14.21
CA GLN A 244 -3.82 23.80 13.17
C GLN A 244 -5.26 23.34 13.41
N LYS A 245 -6.01 23.15 12.32
CA LYS A 245 -7.42 22.74 12.36
C LYS A 245 -7.62 21.40 11.66
N PRO A 246 -8.57 20.56 12.10
CA PRO A 246 -8.83 19.25 11.51
C PRO A 246 -9.16 19.28 10.01
N ASN A 247 -9.79 20.35 9.52
CA ASN A 247 -10.23 20.53 8.14
C ASN A 247 -9.22 21.23 7.22
N GLN A 248 -7.96 21.35 7.66
CA GLN A 248 -6.83 21.86 6.88
C GLN A 248 -5.98 20.74 6.31
N CYS A 249 -5.34 21.01 5.16
CA CYS A 249 -4.43 20.06 4.52
C CYS A 249 -3.18 19.83 5.38
N CYS A 250 -2.74 18.56 5.50
CA CYS A 250 -1.50 18.20 6.18
C CYS A 250 -0.64 17.19 5.40
N THR A 251 -1.21 16.55 4.40
CA THR A 251 -0.49 15.56 3.59
C THR A 251 -0.92 15.67 2.13
N LEU A 252 0.05 15.58 1.21
CA LEU A 252 -0.19 15.36 -0.22
C LEU A 252 0.23 13.94 -0.60
N VAL A 253 -0.65 13.29 -1.34
CA VAL A 253 -0.39 12.00 -1.99
C VAL A 253 -0.48 12.21 -3.50
N TYR A 254 0.53 11.76 -4.23
CA TYR A 254 0.57 11.93 -5.67
C TYR A 254 0.19 10.63 -6.39
N ASN A 255 -0.91 10.67 -7.14
CA ASN A 255 -1.31 9.59 -8.02
C ASN A 255 -0.55 9.68 -9.34
N GLN A 256 -0.03 8.54 -9.83
CA GLN A 256 0.45 8.46 -11.20
C GLN A 256 -0.78 8.34 -12.12
N ASN A 257 -0.95 9.31 -13.00
CA ASN A 257 -2.05 9.32 -13.97
C ASN A 257 -1.61 8.69 -15.29
N THR A 258 -2.55 8.16 -16.05
CA THR A 258 -2.34 7.68 -17.45
C THR A 258 -1.76 8.75 -18.37
N THR A 259 -1.98 10.03 -18.06
CA THR A 259 -1.40 11.19 -18.79
C THR A 259 0.08 11.46 -18.45
N GLY A 260 0.65 10.77 -17.46
CA GLY A 260 2.04 10.95 -17.00
C GLY A 260 2.29 12.18 -16.12
N ILE A 261 1.27 13.01 -15.85
CA ILE A 261 1.35 14.15 -14.92
C ILE A 261 0.71 13.73 -13.60
N PRO A 262 1.48 13.68 -12.48
CA PRO A 262 0.91 13.26 -11.20
C PRO A 262 -0.10 14.28 -10.68
N LYS A 263 -1.27 13.81 -10.24
CA LYS A 263 -2.27 14.64 -9.54
C LYS A 263 -1.97 14.66 -8.03
N ALA A 264 -2.00 15.83 -7.43
CA ALA A 264 -1.75 16.04 -6.00
C ALA A 264 -3.04 15.95 -5.19
N VAL A 265 -3.28 14.84 -4.53
CA VAL A 265 -4.44 14.57 -3.66
C VAL A 265 -4.20 15.21 -2.30
N MET A 266 -5.02 16.18 -1.90
CA MET A 266 -4.94 16.88 -0.61
C MET A 266 -5.72 16.13 0.47
N LEU A 267 -5.01 15.70 1.54
CA LEU A 267 -5.60 15.05 2.71
C LEU A 267 -5.55 15.95 3.93
N SER A 268 -6.71 16.13 4.57
CA SER A 268 -6.82 16.89 5.81
C SER A 268 -6.40 16.06 7.03
N HIS A 269 -6.16 16.72 8.15
CA HIS A 269 -5.98 16.03 9.42
C HIS A 269 -7.16 15.13 9.74
N ASP A 270 -8.39 15.59 9.49
CA ASP A 270 -9.61 14.82 9.73
C ASP A 270 -9.71 13.59 8.84
N ASN A 271 -9.35 13.69 7.56
CA ASN A 271 -9.30 12.55 6.66
C ASN A 271 -8.45 11.41 7.26
N ILE A 272 -7.25 11.73 7.75
CA ILE A 272 -6.32 10.77 8.31
C ILE A 272 -6.84 10.21 9.65
N THR A 273 -7.18 11.08 10.59
CA THR A 273 -7.53 10.65 11.96
C THR A 273 -8.84 9.88 12.00
N TRP A 274 -9.84 10.30 11.21
CA TRP A 274 -11.11 9.60 11.11
C TRP A 274 -10.97 8.25 10.41
N THR A 275 -10.26 8.18 9.27
CA THR A 275 -10.05 6.91 8.54
C THR A 275 -9.29 5.92 9.40
N THR A 276 -8.30 6.39 10.17
CA THR A 276 -7.57 5.58 11.14
C THR A 276 -8.51 5.00 12.19
N ALA A 277 -9.35 5.83 12.82
CA ALA A 277 -10.32 5.38 13.83
C ALA A 277 -11.32 4.38 13.25
N ALA A 278 -11.85 4.64 12.05
CA ALA A 278 -12.76 3.73 11.35
C ALA A 278 -12.09 2.38 11.03
N THR A 279 -10.82 2.40 10.62
CA THR A 279 -10.05 1.18 10.35
C THR A 279 -9.84 0.36 11.62
N VAL A 280 -9.45 1.00 12.72
CA VAL A 280 -9.25 0.34 14.02
C VAL A 280 -10.55 -0.30 14.55
N GLN A 281 -11.69 0.35 14.37
CA GLN A 281 -12.99 -0.17 14.79
C GLN A 281 -13.42 -1.40 13.99
N ASN A 282 -13.03 -1.51 12.73
CA ASN A 282 -13.44 -2.58 11.83
C ASN A 282 -12.44 -3.74 11.75
N LEU A 283 -11.14 -3.47 11.87
CA LEU A 283 -10.10 -4.47 12.01
C LEU A 283 -9.75 -4.61 13.51
N ARG A 284 -9.92 -5.77 14.10
CA ARG A 284 -9.73 -6.00 15.54
C ARG A 284 -8.26 -6.02 15.91
N TYR A 285 -7.68 -4.84 16.08
CA TYR A 285 -6.34 -4.69 16.60
C TYR A 285 -6.29 -4.89 18.11
N LYS A 286 -5.23 -5.51 18.59
CA LYS A 286 -4.90 -5.56 20.01
C LYS A 286 -4.29 -4.23 20.43
N CYS A 287 -4.61 -3.80 21.64
CA CYS A 287 -4.13 -2.58 22.22
C CYS A 287 -3.66 -2.87 23.66
N PRO A 288 -2.56 -2.29 24.15
CA PRO A 288 -2.16 -2.46 25.53
C PRO A 288 -3.27 -2.09 26.53
N PRO A 289 -3.48 -2.86 27.65
CA PRO A 289 -2.63 -3.96 28.15
C PRO A 289 -2.88 -5.34 27.54
N ASP A 290 -3.91 -5.53 26.69
CA ASP A 290 -4.34 -6.86 26.19
C ASP A 290 -3.39 -7.45 25.14
N GLY A 291 -2.40 -6.71 24.73
CA GLY A 291 -1.38 -7.08 23.76
C GLY A 291 -0.91 -5.87 22.95
N GLN A 292 0.16 -6.04 22.20
CA GLN A 292 0.70 -5.00 21.33
C GLN A 292 0.79 -5.55 19.91
N GLU A 293 0.29 -4.80 18.94
CA GLU A 293 0.45 -5.15 17.53
C GLU A 293 1.89 -4.98 17.07
N VAL A 294 2.32 -5.88 16.20
CA VAL A 294 3.63 -5.87 15.56
C VAL A 294 3.44 -5.85 14.05
N LEU A 295 4.01 -4.84 13.41
CA LEU A 295 3.90 -4.63 11.97
C LEU A 295 5.29 -4.56 11.33
N VAL A 296 5.36 -4.95 10.07
CA VAL A 296 6.52 -4.73 9.19
C VAL A 296 6.09 -3.82 8.07
N SER A 297 6.62 -2.59 8.04
CA SER A 297 6.27 -1.59 7.04
C SER A 297 7.30 -1.61 5.91
N TYR A 298 6.97 -2.26 4.81
CA TYR A 298 7.84 -2.44 3.65
C TYR A 298 7.24 -1.90 2.34
N LEU A 299 5.93 -1.74 2.27
CA LEU A 299 5.27 -1.08 1.15
C LEU A 299 5.44 0.45 1.26
N PRO A 300 5.61 1.18 0.13
CA PRO A 300 5.97 2.59 0.20
C PRO A 300 4.96 3.46 0.95
N LEU A 301 5.43 4.23 1.94
CA LEU A 301 4.62 5.16 2.74
C LEU A 301 4.13 6.40 1.97
N CYS A 302 4.48 6.56 0.71
CA CYS A 302 3.90 7.59 -0.15
C CYS A 302 2.45 7.28 -0.59
N PHE A 303 1.95 6.05 -0.37
CA PHE A 303 0.56 5.67 -0.64
C PHE A 303 -0.33 5.85 0.58
N ALA A 304 -1.50 6.47 0.40
CA ALA A 304 -2.43 6.78 1.48
C ALA A 304 -2.85 5.55 2.29
N ALA A 305 -3.21 4.44 1.64
CA ALA A 305 -3.61 3.20 2.32
C ALA A 305 -2.49 2.64 3.21
N ILE A 306 -1.24 2.69 2.75
CA ILE A 306 -0.09 2.20 3.51
C ILE A 306 0.22 3.13 4.69
N GLN A 307 0.10 4.45 4.51
CA GLN A 307 0.19 5.38 5.65
C GLN A 307 -0.86 5.07 6.73
N ILE A 308 -2.12 4.84 6.32
CA ILE A 308 -3.18 4.49 7.28
C ILE A 308 -2.83 3.20 8.02
N LEU A 309 -2.49 2.12 7.31
CA LEU A 309 -2.30 0.80 7.89
C LEU A 309 -1.02 0.67 8.71
N ASP A 310 0.12 1.18 8.19
CA ASP A 310 1.43 0.94 8.78
C ASP A 310 1.90 2.06 9.71
N MET A 311 1.36 3.27 9.59
CA MET A 311 1.78 4.42 10.38
C MET A 311 0.69 4.89 11.34
N TRP A 312 -0.47 5.32 10.83
CA TRP A 312 -1.49 5.96 11.65
C TRP A 312 -2.26 4.98 12.54
N VAL A 313 -2.61 3.80 12.02
CA VAL A 313 -3.22 2.73 12.82
C VAL A 313 -2.26 2.29 13.93
N ALA A 314 -0.98 2.08 13.62
CA ALA A 314 0.02 1.69 14.62
C ALA A 314 0.08 2.71 15.77
N ILE A 315 0.10 4.02 15.46
CA ILE A 315 0.06 5.09 16.47
C ILE A 315 -1.20 5.00 17.32
N SER A 316 -2.35 4.78 16.70
CA SER A 316 -3.65 4.75 17.39
C SER A 316 -3.80 3.58 18.37
N VAL A 317 -3.25 2.39 18.03
CA VAL A 317 -3.35 1.18 18.84
C VAL A 317 -2.10 0.86 19.66
N ALA A 318 -1.13 1.77 19.70
CA ALA A 318 0.20 1.55 20.30
C ALA A 318 0.94 0.33 19.71
N GLY A 319 0.82 0.11 18.41
CA GLY A 319 1.56 -0.95 17.71
C GLY A 319 3.05 -0.64 17.59
N THR A 320 3.88 -1.66 17.39
CA THR A 320 5.29 -1.50 17.07
C THR A 320 5.51 -1.73 15.58
N VAL A 321 6.14 -0.78 14.91
CA VAL A 321 6.43 -0.85 13.46
C VAL A 321 7.92 -1.09 13.25
N TYR A 322 8.25 -2.13 12.51
CA TYR A 322 9.61 -2.48 12.13
C TYR A 322 9.86 -2.12 10.66
N PHE A 323 10.91 -1.33 10.43
CA PHE A 323 11.30 -0.94 9.07
C PHE A 323 12.42 -1.83 8.53
N PRO A 324 12.28 -2.37 7.30
CA PRO A 324 13.29 -3.22 6.69
C PRO A 324 14.53 -2.42 6.30
N SER A 325 15.69 -3.11 6.27
CA SER A 325 16.86 -2.57 5.58
C SER A 325 16.68 -2.64 4.06
N ILE A 326 17.50 -1.89 3.31
CA ILE A 326 17.49 -1.92 1.82
C ILE A 326 17.71 -3.35 1.32
N GLU A 327 18.59 -4.10 1.99
CA GLU A 327 18.88 -5.49 1.65
C GLU A 327 17.67 -6.41 1.82
N ALA A 328 16.83 -6.16 2.84
CA ALA A 328 15.62 -6.94 3.09
C ALA A 328 14.52 -6.68 2.04
N LEU A 329 14.56 -5.55 1.34
CA LEU A 329 13.64 -5.24 0.24
C LEU A 329 14.08 -5.85 -1.09
N LYS A 330 15.34 -6.27 -1.22
CA LYS A 330 15.80 -7.04 -2.37
C LYS A 330 15.28 -8.46 -2.22
N TRP A 331 14.51 -8.93 -3.18
CA TRP A 331 14.18 -10.36 -3.31
C TRP A 331 15.38 -11.13 -3.85
N SER A 332 16.58 -10.88 -3.29
CA SER A 332 17.77 -11.56 -3.70
C SER A 332 17.71 -13.01 -3.23
N GLY A 333 17.48 -13.87 -4.14
CA GLY A 333 17.53 -15.25 -3.84
C GLY A 333 18.36 -16.00 -4.83
N LEU A 334 19.61 -16.06 -4.71
CA LEU A 334 20.19 -17.38 -4.85
C LEU A 334 19.72 -18.14 -3.60
N PRO A 335 18.87 -19.18 -3.76
CA PRO A 335 18.49 -19.98 -2.62
C PRO A 335 19.74 -20.68 -2.10
N ARG A 336 20.28 -20.23 -0.96
CA ARG A 336 21.03 -21.16 -0.10
C ARG A 336 20.08 -22.26 0.43
N ALA A 337 18.77 -22.02 0.31
CA ALA A 337 17.69 -23.01 0.46
C ALA A 337 16.45 -22.51 -0.28
N PRO A 338 15.64 -23.36 -0.93
CA PRO A 338 14.39 -22.98 -1.58
C PRO A 338 13.48 -22.24 -0.59
N GLY A 339 13.07 -21.01 -0.93
CA GLY A 339 12.10 -20.25 -0.18
C GLY A 339 12.65 -19.21 0.81
N THR A 340 13.93 -18.83 0.76
CA THR A 340 14.50 -17.76 1.56
C THR A 340 14.62 -16.48 0.75
N GLY A 341 13.59 -15.63 0.78
CA GLY A 341 13.71 -14.22 0.38
C GLY A 341 13.97 -13.36 1.62
N PHE A 342 14.68 -12.25 1.48
CA PHE A 342 15.03 -11.37 2.61
C PHE A 342 13.79 -10.86 3.37
N LEU A 343 12.68 -10.56 2.67
CA LEU A 343 11.44 -10.17 3.35
C LEU A 343 10.92 -11.31 4.25
N MET A 344 10.90 -12.56 3.79
CA MET A 344 10.45 -13.69 4.61
C MET A 344 11.40 -13.96 5.79
N GLU A 345 12.69 -13.69 5.65
CA GLU A 345 13.65 -13.78 6.76
C GLU A 345 13.34 -12.72 7.83
N MET A 346 13.10 -11.50 7.41
CA MET A 346 12.68 -10.43 8.31
C MET A 346 11.34 -10.75 8.99
N LEU A 347 10.36 -11.27 8.24
CA LEU A 347 9.07 -11.68 8.83
C LEU A 347 9.25 -12.79 9.87
N ARG A 348 10.17 -13.74 9.66
CA ARG A 348 10.49 -14.79 10.67
C ARG A 348 11.18 -14.23 11.90
N GLU A 349 11.99 -13.18 11.75
CA GLU A 349 12.67 -12.50 12.85
C GLU A 349 11.70 -11.65 13.65
N VAL A 350 10.90 -10.83 13.00
CA VAL A 350 9.97 -9.87 13.63
C VAL A 350 8.69 -10.54 14.11
N GLN A 351 8.20 -11.55 13.39
CA GLN A 351 6.94 -12.27 13.67
C GLN A 351 5.73 -11.34 13.80
N PRO A 352 5.33 -10.65 12.72
CA PRO A 352 4.25 -9.68 12.77
C PRO A 352 2.93 -10.31 13.16
N THR A 353 2.06 -9.52 13.80
CA THR A 353 0.69 -9.89 14.19
C THR A 353 -0.33 -9.53 13.12
N THR A 354 -0.04 -8.50 12.33
CA THR A 354 -0.79 -8.06 11.16
C THR A 354 0.17 -7.95 9.98
N PHE A 355 -0.22 -8.51 8.83
CA PHE A 355 0.56 -8.46 7.60
C PHE A 355 -0.28 -7.92 6.46
N CYS A 356 0.21 -6.88 5.81
CA CYS A 356 -0.39 -6.29 4.61
C CYS A 356 0.51 -6.60 3.40
N GLY A 357 -0.07 -7.18 2.35
CA GLY A 357 0.62 -7.46 1.10
C GLY A 357 -0.13 -6.88 -0.10
N ILE A 358 0.56 -6.80 -1.22
CA ILE A 358 -0.01 -6.58 -2.56
C ILE A 358 -0.01 -7.90 -3.32
N GLN A 359 -0.75 -7.97 -4.43
CA GLN A 359 -0.87 -9.20 -5.22
C GLN A 359 0.49 -9.85 -5.50
N TRP A 360 1.48 -9.08 -5.94
CA TRP A 360 2.82 -9.57 -6.27
C TRP A 360 3.51 -10.28 -5.08
N VAL A 361 3.36 -9.76 -3.86
CA VAL A 361 3.96 -10.35 -2.66
C VAL A 361 3.28 -11.67 -2.31
N TRP A 362 1.93 -11.70 -2.36
CA TRP A 362 1.16 -12.92 -2.12
C TRP A 362 1.48 -14.01 -3.15
N ASP A 363 1.60 -13.65 -4.43
CA ASP A 363 1.99 -14.60 -5.49
C ASP A 363 3.40 -15.16 -5.27
N ARG A 364 4.36 -14.35 -4.78
CA ARG A 364 5.71 -14.82 -4.42
C ARG A 364 5.71 -15.79 -3.23
N MET A 365 4.90 -15.50 -2.21
CA MET A 365 4.71 -16.41 -1.09
C MET A 365 4.08 -17.73 -1.53
N LEU A 366 3.09 -17.66 -2.45
CA LEU A 366 2.47 -18.82 -3.08
C LEU A 366 3.49 -19.67 -3.83
N ASP A 367 4.28 -19.07 -4.72
CA ASP A 367 5.31 -19.75 -5.51
C ASP A 367 6.34 -20.46 -4.60
N SER A 368 6.75 -19.78 -3.51
CA SER A 368 7.68 -20.33 -2.53
C SER A 368 7.12 -21.56 -1.81
N LEU A 369 5.83 -21.51 -1.42
CA LEU A 369 5.13 -22.63 -0.77
C LEU A 369 4.93 -23.81 -1.74
N LYS A 370 4.55 -23.53 -3.00
CA LYS A 370 4.38 -24.56 -4.03
C LYS A 370 5.70 -25.25 -4.36
N THR A 371 6.79 -24.50 -4.49
CA THR A 371 8.14 -25.06 -4.71
C THR A 371 8.53 -25.99 -3.56
N LYS A 372 8.39 -25.52 -2.31
CA LYS A 372 8.66 -26.34 -1.12
C LYS A 372 7.80 -27.61 -1.07
N HIS A 373 6.54 -27.54 -1.48
CA HIS A 373 5.65 -28.69 -1.56
C HIS A 373 6.10 -29.70 -2.62
N LEU A 374 6.53 -29.24 -3.79
CA LEU A 374 7.04 -30.11 -4.87
C LEU A 374 8.33 -30.83 -4.47
N ASP A 375 9.22 -30.17 -3.73
CA ASP A 375 10.48 -30.74 -3.24
C ASP A 375 10.29 -31.71 -2.07
N SER A 376 9.08 -31.79 -1.51
CA SER A 376 8.81 -32.68 -0.36
C SER A 376 8.57 -34.13 -0.79
N SER A 377 8.69 -35.09 0.16
CA SER A 377 8.43 -36.51 -0.08
C SER A 377 6.97 -36.78 -0.52
N ALA A 378 6.75 -37.84 -1.26
CA ALA A 378 5.41 -38.23 -1.71
C ALA A 378 4.43 -38.45 -0.53
N PHE A 379 4.90 -38.97 0.59
CA PHE A 379 4.10 -39.11 1.81
C PHE A 379 3.71 -37.79 2.40
N ARG A 380 4.67 -36.83 2.48
CA ARG A 380 4.42 -35.48 2.94
C ARG A 380 3.39 -34.75 2.05
N ARG A 381 3.52 -34.86 0.74
CA ARG A 381 2.56 -34.28 -0.22
C ARG A 381 1.14 -34.83 -0.07
N ARG A 382 0.98 -36.09 0.36
CA ARG A 382 -0.34 -36.67 0.67
C ARG A 382 -0.96 -36.04 1.91
N ILE A 383 -0.18 -35.84 2.97
CA ILE A 383 -0.63 -35.20 4.21
C ILE A 383 -1.04 -33.77 3.91
N ASP A 384 -0.20 -33.04 3.20
CA ASP A 384 -0.48 -31.64 2.88
C ASP A 384 -1.74 -31.49 2.03
N ARG A 385 -1.95 -32.32 1.02
CA ARG A 385 -3.21 -32.31 0.21
C ARG A 385 -4.45 -32.59 1.05
N TRP A 386 -4.39 -33.57 1.94
CA TRP A 386 -5.49 -33.86 2.86
C TRP A 386 -5.79 -32.67 3.78
N ALA A 387 -4.76 -32.10 4.40
CA ALA A 387 -4.89 -30.98 5.31
C ALA A 387 -5.43 -29.74 4.60
N MET A 388 -4.92 -29.43 3.41
CA MET A 388 -5.37 -28.28 2.61
C MET A 388 -6.82 -28.44 2.15
N HIS A 389 -7.23 -29.65 1.72
CA HIS A 389 -8.63 -29.92 1.38
C HIS A 389 -9.56 -29.68 2.58
N MET A 390 -9.16 -30.17 3.75
CA MET A 390 -9.89 -29.94 5.01
C MET A 390 -9.94 -28.46 5.39
N GLY A 391 -8.79 -27.76 5.28
CA GLY A 391 -8.69 -26.34 5.57
C GLY A 391 -9.62 -25.50 4.69
N LEU A 392 -9.58 -25.73 3.36
CA LEU A 392 -10.42 -25.01 2.40
C LEU A 392 -11.92 -25.27 2.66
N SER A 393 -12.30 -26.54 2.82
CA SER A 393 -13.68 -26.93 3.09
C SER A 393 -14.22 -26.31 4.40
N THR A 394 -13.41 -26.34 5.47
CA THR A 394 -13.80 -25.78 6.76
C THR A 394 -13.92 -24.25 6.70
N ASN A 395 -12.95 -23.56 6.10
CA ASN A 395 -12.94 -22.12 6.04
C ASN A 395 -14.02 -21.58 5.08
N LYS A 396 -14.35 -22.28 3.98
CA LYS A 396 -15.51 -21.93 3.13
C LYS A 396 -16.84 -22.03 3.90
N ARG A 397 -17.00 -23.01 4.80
CA ARG A 397 -18.17 -23.11 5.67
C ARG A 397 -18.21 -22.00 6.72
N ARG A 398 -17.08 -21.60 7.27
CA ARG A 398 -16.99 -20.46 8.21
C ARG A 398 -17.42 -19.15 7.58
N ILE A 399 -17.06 -18.89 6.32
CA ILE A 399 -17.53 -17.73 5.56
C ILE A 399 -19.06 -17.70 5.45
N LEU A 400 -19.70 -18.87 5.40
CA LEU A 400 -21.15 -19.02 5.38
C LEU A 400 -21.79 -19.03 6.77
N GLY A 401 -21.05 -18.70 7.83
CA GLY A 401 -21.54 -18.64 9.21
C GLY A 401 -21.60 -19.99 9.94
N GLN A 402 -21.11 -21.08 9.35
CA GLN A 402 -21.07 -22.41 9.97
C GLN A 402 -19.82 -22.55 10.83
N ILE A 403 -19.99 -22.52 12.15
CA ILE A 403 -18.88 -22.50 13.13
C ILE A 403 -18.29 -23.91 13.39
N HIS A 404 -18.89 -24.97 12.88
CA HIS A 404 -18.46 -26.33 13.18
C HIS A 404 -17.06 -26.65 12.65
N GLN A 405 -16.15 -27.00 13.54
CA GLN A 405 -14.79 -27.44 13.23
C GLN A 405 -14.68 -28.96 13.29
N PRO A 406 -14.22 -29.64 12.23
CA PRO A 406 -13.92 -31.07 12.27
C PRO A 406 -12.88 -31.40 13.33
N LEU A 407 -13.00 -32.56 14.02
CA LEU A 407 -12.04 -33.00 15.05
C LEU A 407 -10.60 -33.07 14.52
N CYS A 408 -10.43 -33.45 13.25
CA CYS A 408 -9.10 -33.56 12.62
C CYS A 408 -8.49 -32.19 12.19
N PHE A 409 -9.22 -31.08 12.33
CA PHE A 409 -8.70 -29.75 11.94
C PHE A 409 -7.47 -29.36 12.75
N GLY A 410 -7.45 -29.66 14.06
CA GLY A 410 -6.29 -29.43 14.91
C GLY A 410 -5.05 -30.19 14.47
N LEU A 411 -5.23 -31.42 13.95
CA LEU A 411 -4.14 -32.22 13.39
C LEU A 411 -3.61 -31.62 12.07
N ALA A 412 -4.52 -31.21 11.17
CA ALA A 412 -4.17 -30.53 9.93
C ALA A 412 -3.40 -29.22 10.21
N LYS A 413 -3.85 -28.46 11.20
CA LYS A 413 -3.20 -27.22 11.65
C LYS A 413 -1.76 -27.49 12.09
N ARG A 414 -1.55 -28.45 12.99
CA ARG A 414 -0.22 -28.79 13.52
C ARG A 414 0.72 -29.37 12.44
N LEU A 415 0.19 -30.19 11.54
CA LEU A 415 1.02 -30.88 10.55
C LEU A 415 1.33 -30.02 9.33
N THR A 416 0.44 -29.12 8.91
CA THR A 416 0.58 -28.39 7.64
C THR A 416 0.45 -26.88 7.79
N PHE A 417 -0.58 -26.35 8.47
CA PHE A 417 -0.84 -24.91 8.48
C PHE A 417 0.21 -24.13 9.28
N GLU A 418 0.52 -24.54 10.51
CA GLU A 418 1.55 -23.89 11.33
C GLU A 418 2.95 -23.97 10.70
N PRO A 419 3.40 -25.12 10.15
CA PRO A 419 4.66 -25.18 9.39
C PRO A 419 4.70 -24.28 8.17
N ALA A 420 3.58 -24.12 7.44
CA ALA A 420 3.49 -23.19 6.30
C ALA A 420 3.57 -21.73 6.76
N ARG A 421 2.81 -21.35 7.78
CA ARG A 421 2.85 -20.01 8.37
C ARG A 421 4.24 -19.67 8.92
N LYS A 422 4.87 -20.61 9.64
CA LYS A 422 6.24 -20.43 10.15
C LYS A 422 7.26 -20.27 9.03
N PHE A 423 7.08 -21.00 7.93
CA PHE A 423 7.95 -20.85 6.75
C PHE A 423 7.86 -19.44 6.16
N LEU A 424 6.67 -18.85 6.10
CA LEU A 424 6.44 -17.49 5.65
C LEU A 424 6.84 -16.43 6.69
N GLY A 425 7.02 -16.78 7.97
CA GLY A 425 7.20 -15.84 9.08
C GLY A 425 5.89 -15.22 9.59
N LEU A 426 4.75 -15.84 9.26
CA LEU A 426 3.40 -15.33 9.59
C LEU A 426 2.71 -16.17 10.69
N ASN A 427 3.49 -16.87 11.52
CA ASN A 427 2.94 -17.77 12.54
C ASN A 427 2.21 -17.03 13.68
N HIS A 428 2.58 -15.79 13.99
CA HIS A 428 1.90 -14.93 14.96
C HIS A 428 0.82 -14.03 14.34
N CYS A 429 0.75 -14.02 13.03
CA CYS A 429 -0.17 -13.17 12.29
C CYS A 429 -1.61 -13.66 12.44
N HIS A 430 -2.51 -12.76 12.80
CA HIS A 430 -3.95 -13.02 12.93
C HIS A 430 -4.77 -12.19 11.94
N GLN A 431 -4.18 -11.20 11.30
CA GLN A 431 -4.78 -10.41 10.22
C GLN A 431 -3.88 -10.45 8.98
N PHE A 432 -4.46 -10.88 7.86
CA PHE A 432 -3.80 -10.98 6.56
C PHE A 432 -4.54 -10.08 5.60
N LEU A 433 -3.92 -8.99 5.18
CA LEU A 433 -4.54 -7.93 4.41
C LEU A 433 -3.95 -7.88 3.00
N SER A 434 -4.76 -7.54 2.01
CA SER A 434 -4.33 -7.25 0.65
C SER A 434 -4.87 -5.91 0.20
N VAL A 435 -3.99 -5.08 -0.37
CA VAL A 435 -4.32 -3.76 -0.93
C VAL A 435 -3.86 -3.68 -2.38
N GLY A 436 -4.41 -2.72 -3.12
CA GLY A 436 -4.14 -2.55 -4.56
C GLY A 436 -5.01 -3.46 -5.41
N GLN A 437 -4.43 -4.11 -6.40
CA GLN A 437 -5.18 -4.98 -7.31
C GLN A 437 -5.72 -6.22 -6.58
N GLY A 438 -6.95 -6.64 -6.93
CA GLY A 438 -7.60 -7.83 -6.37
C GLY A 438 -6.82 -9.12 -6.63
N LEU A 439 -6.85 -10.04 -5.68
CA LEU A 439 -6.16 -11.33 -5.77
C LEU A 439 -6.95 -12.32 -6.65
N PRO A 440 -6.24 -13.10 -7.48
CA PRO A 440 -6.86 -14.23 -8.19
C PRO A 440 -7.54 -15.21 -7.23
N ARG A 441 -8.71 -15.70 -7.60
CA ARG A 441 -9.48 -16.64 -6.81
C ARG A 441 -8.66 -17.87 -6.41
N ALA A 442 -7.83 -18.38 -7.29
CA ALA A 442 -6.97 -19.53 -7.03
C ALA A 442 -5.93 -19.24 -5.93
N THR A 443 -5.35 -18.03 -5.91
CA THR A 443 -4.42 -17.57 -4.87
C THR A 443 -5.13 -17.49 -3.52
N MET A 444 -6.33 -16.88 -3.49
CA MET A 444 -7.14 -16.79 -2.25
C MET A 444 -7.53 -18.18 -1.71
N ASP A 445 -8.01 -19.08 -2.56
CA ASP A 445 -8.40 -20.46 -2.17
C ASP A 445 -7.18 -21.26 -1.66
N PHE A 446 -5.99 -21.06 -2.24
CA PHE A 446 -4.76 -21.70 -1.76
C PHE A 446 -4.41 -21.26 -0.34
N PHE A 447 -4.34 -19.95 -0.08
CA PHE A 447 -4.03 -19.45 1.27
C PHE A 447 -5.13 -19.78 2.27
N LEU A 448 -6.40 -19.73 1.86
CA LEU A 448 -7.53 -20.14 2.70
C LEU A 448 -7.44 -21.63 3.09
N SER A 449 -6.88 -22.49 2.21
CA SER A 449 -6.61 -23.91 2.49
C SER A 449 -5.59 -24.12 3.59
N LEU A 450 -4.71 -23.12 3.84
CA LEU A 450 -3.69 -23.11 4.89
C LEU A 450 -4.14 -22.33 6.13
N ASP A 451 -5.45 -22.05 6.25
CA ASP A 451 -6.04 -21.23 7.31
C ASP A 451 -5.45 -19.80 7.36
N ILE A 452 -5.10 -19.25 6.20
CA ILE A 452 -4.65 -17.87 5.97
C ILE A 452 -5.75 -17.15 5.17
N PRO A 453 -6.77 -16.60 5.83
CA PRO A 453 -7.82 -15.83 5.16
C PRO A 453 -7.29 -14.45 4.79
N ILE A 454 -6.97 -14.24 3.52
CA ILE A 454 -6.54 -12.94 3.02
C ILE A 454 -7.78 -12.08 2.82
N MET A 455 -7.80 -10.91 3.45
CA MET A 455 -8.87 -9.94 3.43
C MET A 455 -8.51 -8.80 2.49
N GLU A 456 -9.30 -8.61 1.45
CA GLU A 456 -9.12 -7.52 0.51
C GLU A 456 -9.68 -6.23 1.08
N LEU A 457 -8.96 -5.14 0.83
CA LEU A 457 -9.29 -3.77 1.18
C LEU A 457 -9.46 -2.97 -0.11
N TYR A 458 -10.39 -2.03 -0.12
CA TYR A 458 -10.61 -1.15 -1.26
C TYR A 458 -10.63 0.31 -0.84
N GLY A 459 -10.03 1.13 -1.67
CA GLY A 459 -10.05 2.58 -1.59
C GLY A 459 -9.02 3.20 -2.51
N LEU A 460 -9.17 4.48 -2.74
CA LEU A 460 -8.33 5.33 -3.57
C LEU A 460 -7.58 6.33 -2.68
N SER A 461 -6.57 7.00 -3.20
CA SER A 461 -5.93 8.11 -2.49
C SER A 461 -6.95 9.19 -2.11
N GLU A 462 -7.94 9.42 -2.98
CA GLU A 462 -9.06 10.34 -2.79
C GLU A 462 -10.04 9.90 -1.69
N CYS A 463 -9.97 8.64 -1.27
CA CYS A 463 -10.66 8.09 -0.09
C CYS A 463 -9.71 7.90 1.11
N THR A 464 -8.62 8.67 1.18
CA THR A 464 -7.59 8.49 2.21
C THR A 464 -7.07 7.04 2.29
N GLY A 465 -7.06 6.36 1.16
CA GLY A 465 -6.56 4.99 0.97
C GLY A 465 -7.57 3.88 1.24
N LEU A 466 -8.63 4.10 2.03
CA LEU A 466 -9.57 3.04 2.44
C LEU A 466 -11.03 3.53 2.45
N HIS A 467 -11.91 2.76 1.84
CA HIS A 467 -13.37 2.96 1.88
C HIS A 467 -14.12 1.74 2.41
N SER A 468 -13.69 0.56 2.00
CA SER A 468 -14.28 -0.70 2.48
C SER A 468 -13.19 -1.69 2.87
N LEU A 469 -13.54 -2.59 3.78
CA LEU A 469 -12.65 -3.63 4.24
C LEU A 469 -13.39 -4.88 4.70
N SER A 470 -12.76 -6.02 4.47
CA SER A 470 -13.13 -7.30 5.05
C SER A 470 -12.56 -7.43 6.46
N ASN A 471 -13.21 -8.17 7.32
CA ASN A 471 -12.71 -8.54 8.63
C ASN A 471 -12.81 -10.07 8.87
N PRO A 472 -12.05 -10.64 9.84
CA PRO A 472 -11.97 -12.08 10.00
C PRO A 472 -13.29 -12.78 10.33
N GLN A 473 -14.31 -12.06 10.83
CA GLN A 473 -15.60 -12.62 11.18
C GLN A 473 -16.59 -12.53 10.02
N THR A 474 -16.48 -11.50 9.19
CA THR A 474 -17.39 -11.25 8.08
C THR A 474 -16.59 -10.87 6.85
N PHE A 475 -16.25 -11.86 6.02
CA PHE A 475 -15.63 -11.63 4.74
C PHE A 475 -16.27 -12.51 3.65
N ARG A 476 -16.10 -12.11 2.42
CA ARG A 476 -16.47 -12.87 1.23
C ARG A 476 -15.24 -12.93 0.30
N LEU A 477 -15.04 -14.06 -0.32
CA LEU A 477 -13.94 -14.18 -1.29
C LEU A 477 -14.22 -13.31 -2.50
N GLN A 478 -13.19 -12.61 -2.98
CA GLN A 478 -13.26 -11.64 -4.08
C GLN A 478 -14.11 -10.40 -3.78
N SER A 479 -14.50 -10.18 -2.54
CA SER A 479 -15.12 -8.94 -2.09
C SER A 479 -14.14 -8.10 -1.30
N CYS A 480 -14.20 -6.80 -1.51
CA CYS A 480 -13.43 -5.81 -0.73
C CYS A 480 -14.07 -5.53 0.64
N GLY A 481 -14.98 -6.39 1.10
CA GLY A 481 -15.64 -6.24 2.39
C GLY A 481 -16.80 -5.25 2.38
N LYS A 482 -17.04 -4.64 3.53
CA LYS A 482 -18.13 -3.67 3.70
C LYS A 482 -17.58 -2.26 3.79
N PRO A 483 -18.29 -1.26 3.21
CA PRO A 483 -17.97 0.15 3.45
C PRO A 483 -17.93 0.46 4.95
N PHE A 484 -17.11 1.42 5.34
CA PHE A 484 -17.04 1.88 6.72
C PHE A 484 -18.42 2.30 7.23
N PRO A 485 -18.78 1.95 8.50
CA PRO A 485 -19.93 2.55 9.15
C PRO A 485 -19.82 4.08 9.07
N SER A 486 -20.95 4.76 8.87
CA SER A 486 -20.99 6.22 8.71
C SER A 486 -20.47 6.77 7.38
N THR A 487 -20.15 5.92 6.42
CA THR A 487 -19.96 6.31 5.02
C THR A 487 -21.15 5.88 4.18
N HIS A 488 -21.27 6.45 3.01
CA HIS A 488 -22.30 6.09 2.05
C HIS A 488 -21.66 5.64 0.75
N THR A 489 -22.19 4.56 0.19
CA THR A 489 -21.85 4.06 -1.13
C THR A 489 -23.10 4.09 -1.99
N LYS A 490 -23.04 4.73 -3.12
CA LYS A 490 -24.08 4.86 -4.13
C LYS A 490 -23.61 4.20 -5.41
N LEU A 491 -24.51 3.49 -6.05
CA LEU A 491 -24.26 2.87 -7.34
C LEU A 491 -25.01 3.67 -8.40
N GLU A 492 -24.29 4.28 -9.33
CA GLU A 492 -24.86 5.06 -10.42
C GLU A 492 -24.77 4.29 -11.73
N LYS A 493 -25.90 4.19 -12.41
CA LYS A 493 -25.95 3.56 -13.73
C LYS A 493 -25.29 4.52 -14.73
N GLN A 494 -24.15 4.16 -15.26
CA GLN A 494 -23.36 5.04 -16.12
C GLN A 494 -23.59 4.80 -17.62
N ASN A 495 -24.04 3.66 -18.07
CA ASN A 495 -24.47 3.33 -19.45
C ASN A 495 -25.12 1.94 -19.44
N GLN A 496 -25.37 1.34 -20.59
CA GLN A 496 -26.00 0.02 -20.67
C GLN A 496 -25.18 -1.09 -19.97
N ASP A 497 -23.86 -0.91 -19.74
CA ASP A 497 -22.91 -1.98 -19.40
C ASP A 497 -22.19 -1.82 -18.05
N GLY A 498 -22.47 -0.79 -17.24
CA GLY A 498 -21.75 -0.61 -15.97
C GLY A 498 -22.46 0.23 -14.92
N VAL A 499 -22.20 -0.11 -13.67
CA VAL A 499 -22.67 0.65 -12.50
C VAL A 499 -21.46 1.23 -11.80
N GLY A 500 -21.27 2.55 -11.91
CA GLY A 500 -20.19 3.29 -11.29
C GLY A 500 -20.39 3.44 -9.78
N ILE A 501 -19.31 3.39 -9.05
CA ILE A 501 -19.30 3.53 -7.58
C ILE A 501 -19.08 5.00 -7.23
N CYS A 502 -19.97 5.56 -6.41
CA CYS A 502 -19.79 6.87 -5.80
C CYS A 502 -19.77 6.71 -4.27
N VAL A 503 -18.91 7.47 -3.62
CA VAL A 503 -18.68 7.36 -2.17
C VAL A 503 -18.74 8.72 -1.49
N LEU A 504 -19.22 8.71 -0.23
CA LEU A 504 -19.35 9.92 0.60
C LEU A 504 -18.99 9.60 2.04
N GLY A 505 -18.20 10.45 2.68
CA GLY A 505 -17.79 10.33 4.08
C GLY A 505 -16.60 11.21 4.43
N ARG A 506 -16.23 11.23 5.71
CA ARG A 506 -15.11 12.03 6.24
C ARG A 506 -13.73 11.62 5.70
N HIS A 507 -13.62 10.45 5.10
CA HIS A 507 -12.41 9.94 4.45
C HIS A 507 -12.17 10.53 3.05
N ILE A 508 -13.13 11.25 2.49
CA ILE A 508 -13.01 11.84 1.14
C ILE A 508 -12.10 13.06 1.20
N PHE A 509 -11.15 13.13 0.28
CA PHE A 509 -10.12 14.16 0.16
C PHE A 509 -10.66 15.59 0.09
N MET A 510 -9.74 16.56 0.24
CA MET A 510 -10.09 17.97 0.13
C MET A 510 -10.22 18.46 -1.31
N GLY A 511 -9.65 17.73 -2.28
CA GLY A 511 -9.56 18.09 -3.68
C GLY A 511 -8.14 17.95 -4.21
N TYR A 512 -7.94 18.22 -5.49
CA TYR A 512 -6.62 18.24 -6.11
C TYR A 512 -5.97 19.62 -5.99
N LEU A 513 -4.72 19.67 -5.54
CA LEU A 513 -3.98 20.93 -5.36
C LEU A 513 -3.75 21.63 -6.71
N ASN A 514 -4.14 22.89 -6.82
CA ASN A 514 -4.07 23.74 -8.01
C ASN A 514 -4.81 23.18 -9.24
N ASP A 515 -5.76 22.26 -9.04
CA ASP A 515 -6.51 21.61 -10.12
C ASP A 515 -8.01 21.60 -9.82
N LYS A 516 -8.61 22.76 -9.99
CA LYS A 516 -10.03 22.99 -9.76
C LYS A 516 -10.91 22.18 -10.70
N GLU A 517 -10.55 22.11 -11.98
CA GLU A 517 -11.34 21.46 -13.03
C GLU A 517 -11.49 19.96 -12.74
N ASN A 518 -10.39 19.24 -12.48
CA ASN A 518 -10.47 17.84 -12.11
C ASN A 518 -11.16 17.63 -10.76
N THR A 519 -11.01 18.54 -9.81
CA THR A 519 -11.71 18.44 -8.52
C THR A 519 -13.23 18.53 -8.70
N GLU A 520 -13.72 19.47 -9.53
CA GLU A 520 -15.14 19.62 -9.84
C GLU A 520 -15.70 18.46 -10.67
N LYS A 521 -14.87 17.82 -11.50
CA LYS A 521 -15.24 16.63 -12.27
C LYS A 521 -15.45 15.42 -11.37
N GLU A 522 -14.55 15.22 -10.41
CA GLU A 522 -14.54 14.01 -9.55
C GLU A 522 -15.45 14.17 -8.30
N THR A 523 -15.73 15.41 -7.87
CA THR A 523 -16.52 15.65 -6.65
C THR A 523 -17.73 16.54 -6.96
N ASP A 524 -18.94 16.01 -6.74
CA ASP A 524 -20.16 16.77 -6.97
C ASP A 524 -20.43 17.83 -5.88
N SER A 525 -21.42 18.68 -6.11
CA SER A 525 -21.81 19.75 -5.19
C SER A 525 -22.33 19.26 -3.82
N TYR A 526 -22.72 18.00 -3.71
CA TYR A 526 -23.15 17.35 -2.48
C TYR A 526 -22.01 16.67 -1.73
N GLY A 527 -20.78 16.70 -2.28
CA GLY A 527 -19.57 16.14 -1.71
C GLY A 527 -19.36 14.66 -2.00
N TRP A 528 -20.11 14.04 -2.93
CA TRP A 528 -19.84 12.70 -3.41
C TRP A 528 -18.60 12.67 -4.29
N LEU A 529 -17.77 11.67 -4.10
CA LEU A 529 -16.66 11.34 -4.98
C LEU A 529 -17.11 10.27 -5.99
N HIS A 530 -16.87 10.51 -7.27
CA HIS A 530 -17.02 9.56 -8.36
C HIS A 530 -15.70 8.81 -8.51
N THR A 531 -15.70 7.49 -8.25
CA THR A 531 -14.44 6.71 -8.16
C THR A 531 -13.92 6.22 -9.49
N HIS A 532 -14.71 6.29 -10.55
CA HIS A 532 -14.49 5.64 -11.84
C HIS A 532 -14.44 4.11 -11.79
N ASP A 533 -14.52 3.49 -10.62
CA ASP A 533 -14.61 2.05 -10.48
C ASP A 533 -16.02 1.55 -10.78
N LEU A 534 -16.09 0.40 -11.44
CA LEU A 534 -17.31 -0.38 -11.65
C LEU A 534 -17.47 -1.42 -10.55
N GLY A 535 -18.68 -1.61 -10.07
CA GLY A 535 -18.92 -2.62 -9.04
C GLY A 535 -20.36 -2.79 -8.63
N PHE A 536 -20.57 -3.63 -7.64
CA PHE A 536 -21.89 -3.85 -7.05
C PHE A 536 -21.79 -4.15 -5.56
N LEU A 537 -22.91 -3.96 -4.85
CA LEU A 537 -23.12 -4.38 -3.48
C LEU A 537 -24.05 -5.59 -3.46
N ASP A 538 -23.67 -6.66 -2.76
CA ASP A 538 -24.59 -7.78 -2.53
C ASP A 538 -25.67 -7.44 -1.47
N PHE A 539 -26.59 -8.40 -1.21
CA PHE A 539 -27.68 -8.22 -0.24
C PHE A 539 -27.16 -7.97 1.19
N ASP A 540 -25.97 -8.48 1.54
CA ASP A 540 -25.32 -8.27 2.82
C ASP A 540 -24.44 -7.02 2.85
N ARG A 541 -24.46 -6.21 1.77
CA ARG A 541 -23.69 -4.98 1.54
C ARG A 541 -22.18 -5.22 1.47
N PHE A 542 -21.74 -6.35 0.95
CA PHE A 542 -20.35 -6.55 0.56
C PHE A 542 -20.11 -5.90 -0.81
N LEU A 543 -19.03 -5.15 -0.91
CA LEU A 543 -18.62 -4.45 -2.13
C LEU A 543 -17.75 -5.37 -3.00
N TYR A 544 -18.07 -5.43 -4.28
CA TYR A 544 -17.30 -6.13 -5.30
C TYR A 544 -16.90 -5.14 -6.38
N ILE A 545 -15.59 -5.09 -6.70
CA ILE A 545 -15.05 -4.28 -7.78
C ILE A 545 -14.96 -5.15 -9.03
N LEU A 546 -15.45 -4.65 -10.14
CA LEU A 546 -15.48 -5.36 -11.43
C LEU A 546 -14.47 -4.83 -12.44
N GLY A 547 -13.91 -3.64 -12.22
CA GLY A 547 -12.95 -2.99 -13.09
C GLY A 547 -13.05 -1.48 -12.99
N ASP A 548 -12.31 -0.80 -13.85
CA ASP A 548 -12.29 0.65 -14.01
C ASP A 548 -13.05 1.04 -15.29
N ILE A 549 -13.78 2.15 -15.25
CA ILE A 549 -14.50 2.69 -16.43
C ILE A 549 -13.51 3.10 -17.51
N ASP A 550 -12.37 3.63 -17.13
CA ASP A 550 -11.33 4.10 -18.06
C ASP A 550 -10.60 2.93 -18.78
N ASP A 551 -10.73 1.71 -18.25
CA ASP A 551 -10.16 0.48 -18.83
C ASP A 551 -11.11 -0.21 -19.85
N MET A 552 -12.35 0.27 -19.99
CA MET A 552 -13.33 -0.32 -20.90
C MET A 552 -12.86 -0.23 -22.34
N ILE A 553 -12.99 -1.33 -23.09
CA ILE A 553 -12.58 -1.43 -24.49
C ILE A 553 -13.81 -1.23 -25.37
N THR A 554 -13.79 -0.23 -26.24
CA THR A 554 -14.82 -0.01 -27.26
C THR A 554 -14.32 -0.57 -28.58
N LEU A 555 -15.00 -1.59 -29.07
CA LEU A 555 -14.70 -2.19 -30.39
C LEU A 555 -15.20 -1.30 -31.56
N SER A 556 -14.68 -1.52 -32.75
CA SER A 556 -15.14 -0.81 -33.97
C SER A 556 -16.63 -1.03 -34.29
N SER A 557 -17.23 -2.09 -33.77
CA SER A 557 -18.69 -2.34 -33.82
C SER A 557 -19.51 -1.41 -32.93
N GLY A 558 -18.86 -0.65 -32.01
CA GLY A 558 -19.51 0.14 -30.98
C GLY A 558 -19.84 -0.67 -29.70
N GLU A 559 -19.52 -1.96 -29.66
CA GLU A 559 -19.68 -2.77 -28.46
C GLU A 559 -18.62 -2.42 -27.43
N VAL A 560 -19.04 -2.25 -26.17
CA VAL A 560 -18.16 -1.92 -25.04
C VAL A 560 -17.93 -3.17 -24.20
N VAL A 561 -16.68 -3.52 -23.94
CA VAL A 561 -16.29 -4.73 -23.22
C VAL A 561 -15.48 -4.38 -21.97
N ASN A 562 -15.86 -4.96 -20.83
CA ASN A 562 -15.05 -4.90 -19.62
C ASN A 562 -13.96 -5.98 -19.68
N PRO A 563 -12.66 -5.62 -19.77
CA PRO A 563 -11.59 -6.59 -19.91
C PRO A 563 -11.32 -7.39 -18.62
N SER A 564 -11.45 -6.76 -17.46
CA SER A 564 -10.99 -7.32 -16.17
C SER A 564 -11.59 -8.68 -15.82
N PRO A 565 -12.92 -8.94 -15.97
CA PRO A 565 -13.49 -10.25 -15.69
C PRO A 565 -13.04 -11.34 -16.69
N ILE A 566 -12.73 -10.96 -17.92
CA ILE A 566 -12.26 -11.90 -18.94
C ILE A 566 -10.82 -12.29 -18.68
N GLU A 567 -9.96 -11.33 -18.36
CA GLU A 567 -8.55 -11.53 -18.00
C GLU A 567 -8.40 -12.41 -16.76
N GLU A 568 -9.27 -12.22 -15.75
CA GLU A 568 -9.30 -13.08 -14.57
C GLU A 568 -9.70 -14.51 -14.91
N ARG A 569 -10.66 -14.72 -15.83
CA ARG A 569 -11.00 -16.05 -16.30
C ARG A 569 -9.85 -16.70 -17.05
N VAL A 570 -9.13 -15.96 -17.91
CA VAL A 570 -7.92 -16.47 -18.59
C VAL A 570 -6.91 -16.98 -17.58
N ARG A 571 -6.57 -16.18 -16.56
CA ARG A 571 -5.62 -16.57 -15.50
C ARG A 571 -6.10 -17.78 -14.69
N THR A 572 -7.39 -17.92 -14.52
CA THR A 572 -8.01 -19.04 -13.79
C THR A 572 -8.00 -20.34 -14.61
N ARG A 573 -8.34 -20.26 -15.89
CA ARG A 573 -8.40 -21.41 -16.79
C ARG A 573 -7.02 -21.87 -17.26
N ILE A 574 -6.06 -20.95 -17.38
CA ILE A 574 -4.70 -21.22 -17.86
C ILE A 574 -3.69 -20.90 -16.76
N PRO A 575 -3.49 -21.79 -15.78
CA PRO A 575 -2.72 -21.49 -14.56
C PRO A 575 -1.24 -21.22 -14.81
N ILE A 576 -0.70 -21.48 -16.00
CA ILE A 576 0.67 -21.13 -16.38
C ILE A 576 0.81 -19.65 -16.79
N VAL A 577 -0.30 -18.95 -17.07
CA VAL A 577 -0.35 -17.52 -17.38
C VAL A 577 -0.27 -16.74 -16.07
N ARG A 578 0.59 -15.70 -16.01
CA ARG A 578 0.68 -14.78 -14.88
C ARG A 578 -0.21 -13.56 -15.08
N TYR A 579 -0.02 -12.89 -16.21
CA TYR A 579 -0.82 -11.73 -16.59
C TYR A 579 -1.47 -11.98 -17.96
N ALA A 580 -2.69 -11.52 -18.09
CA ALA A 580 -3.41 -11.43 -19.34
C ALA A 580 -3.89 -9.99 -19.49
N MET A 581 -3.63 -9.36 -20.60
CA MET A 581 -4.13 -8.04 -20.94
C MET A 581 -4.87 -8.09 -22.28
N LEU A 582 -6.15 -7.72 -22.27
CA LEU A 582 -6.94 -7.60 -23.48
C LEU A 582 -6.64 -6.27 -24.18
N VAL A 583 -6.61 -6.33 -25.49
CA VAL A 583 -6.48 -5.19 -26.39
C VAL A 583 -7.56 -5.27 -27.47
N GLY A 584 -8.03 -4.13 -27.96
CA GLY A 584 -9.12 -4.10 -28.95
C GLY A 584 -9.76 -2.73 -29.11
N GLN A 585 -9.19 -1.68 -28.51
CA GLN A 585 -9.74 -0.33 -28.68
C GLN A 585 -9.81 0.04 -30.17
N ASP A 586 -11.02 0.38 -30.65
CA ASP A 586 -11.36 0.71 -32.03
C ASP A 586 -11.04 -0.41 -33.05
N ALA A 587 -10.76 -1.63 -32.58
CA ALA A 587 -10.45 -2.81 -33.40
C ALA A 587 -11.68 -3.68 -33.65
N PRO A 588 -11.65 -4.57 -34.69
CA PRO A 588 -12.80 -5.40 -35.04
C PRO A 588 -13.09 -6.53 -34.00
N PHE A 589 -12.13 -6.91 -33.20
CA PHE A 589 -12.23 -7.98 -32.20
C PHE A 589 -11.18 -7.83 -31.10
N LEU A 590 -11.37 -8.58 -30.00
CA LEU A 590 -10.41 -8.62 -28.90
C LEU A 590 -9.23 -9.56 -29.20
N CYS A 591 -8.04 -9.09 -28.81
CA CYS A 591 -6.85 -9.93 -28.73
C CYS A 591 -6.33 -9.95 -27.26
N ALA A 592 -5.51 -10.96 -26.93
CA ALA A 592 -4.89 -11.07 -25.62
C ALA A 592 -3.36 -11.09 -25.70
N LEU A 593 -2.72 -10.25 -24.90
CA LEU A 593 -1.31 -10.34 -24.54
C LEU A 593 -1.19 -11.20 -23.29
N LEU A 594 -0.39 -12.27 -23.35
CA LEU A 594 -0.23 -13.22 -22.25
C LEU A 594 1.23 -13.25 -21.80
N THR A 595 1.46 -13.30 -20.50
CA THR A 595 2.78 -13.59 -19.95
C THR A 595 2.77 -14.93 -19.24
N LEU A 596 3.85 -15.70 -19.33
CA LEU A 596 4.00 -16.93 -18.59
C LEU A 596 4.66 -16.67 -17.24
N LYS A 597 4.34 -17.51 -16.24
CA LYS A 597 4.96 -17.44 -14.91
C LYS A 597 6.43 -17.80 -14.97
N CYS A 598 7.29 -16.78 -15.04
CA CYS A 598 8.74 -16.89 -14.99
C CYS A 598 9.30 -16.66 -13.59
N GLN A 599 10.49 -17.20 -13.33
CA GLN A 599 11.25 -16.86 -12.14
C GLN A 599 11.66 -15.39 -12.22
N ILE A 600 11.75 -14.72 -11.08
CA ILE A 600 12.19 -13.32 -11.01
C ILE A 600 13.64 -13.24 -10.56
N ASN A 601 14.38 -12.32 -11.17
CA ASN A 601 15.68 -11.92 -10.68
C ASN A 601 15.49 -11.18 -9.34
N PRO A 602 16.04 -11.73 -8.26
CA PRO A 602 15.81 -11.17 -6.94
C PRO A 602 16.56 -9.85 -6.70
N GLU A 603 17.59 -9.55 -7.51
CA GLU A 603 18.35 -8.30 -7.35
C GLU A 603 17.73 -7.13 -8.11
N THR A 604 17.16 -7.40 -9.29
CA THR A 604 16.58 -6.35 -10.16
C THR A 604 15.05 -6.30 -10.09
N GLY A 605 14.40 -7.37 -9.62
CA GLY A 605 12.94 -7.49 -9.66
C GLY A 605 12.38 -7.84 -11.06
N GLU A 606 13.26 -8.01 -12.06
CA GLU A 606 12.88 -8.34 -13.43
C GLU A 606 12.62 -9.83 -13.61
N ALA A 607 11.78 -10.18 -14.55
CA ALA A 607 11.55 -11.56 -14.92
C ALA A 607 12.81 -12.19 -15.54
N ARG A 608 13.08 -13.45 -15.19
CA ARG A 608 14.07 -14.29 -15.88
C ARG A 608 13.41 -15.06 -16.99
N SER A 609 14.19 -15.52 -17.95
CA SER A 609 13.70 -16.42 -19.00
C SER A 609 13.39 -17.85 -18.54
N THR A 610 13.66 -18.18 -17.26
CA THR A 610 13.40 -19.51 -16.68
C THR A 610 11.97 -19.60 -16.14
N LEU A 611 11.22 -20.61 -16.58
CA LEU A 611 9.85 -20.86 -16.11
C LEU A 611 9.83 -21.26 -14.61
N THR A 612 8.74 -20.93 -13.91
CA THR A 612 8.57 -21.36 -12.52
C THR A 612 8.40 -22.87 -12.41
N SER A 613 8.68 -23.45 -11.24
CA SER A 613 8.50 -24.87 -10.96
C SER A 613 7.07 -25.36 -11.24
N GLU A 614 6.07 -24.50 -11.04
CA GLU A 614 4.66 -24.77 -11.35
C GLU A 614 4.43 -24.96 -12.86
N VAL A 615 4.97 -24.04 -13.67
CA VAL A 615 4.86 -24.12 -15.13
C VAL A 615 5.59 -25.35 -15.66
N VAL A 616 6.81 -25.59 -15.20
CA VAL A 616 7.59 -26.79 -15.57
C VAL A 616 6.85 -28.08 -15.20
N ALA A 617 6.20 -28.12 -14.04
CA ALA A 617 5.39 -29.26 -13.63
C ALA A 617 4.15 -29.45 -14.51
N CYS A 618 3.54 -28.37 -14.99
CA CYS A 618 2.45 -28.39 -15.96
C CYS A 618 2.93 -28.88 -17.33
N CYS A 619 4.04 -28.35 -17.85
CA CYS A 619 4.65 -28.80 -19.10
C CYS A 619 4.93 -30.32 -19.09
N ARG A 620 5.49 -30.84 -17.99
CA ARG A 620 5.71 -32.27 -17.85
C ARG A 620 4.42 -33.11 -17.85
N LYS A 621 3.32 -32.61 -17.29
CA LYS A 621 2.01 -33.27 -17.38
C LYS A 621 1.48 -33.31 -18.83
N LEU A 622 1.77 -32.27 -19.59
CA LEU A 622 1.46 -32.18 -21.02
C LEU A 622 2.44 -33.00 -21.89
N LYS A 623 3.46 -33.63 -21.29
CA LYS A 623 4.57 -34.33 -21.94
C LYS A 623 5.54 -33.39 -22.69
N SER A 624 5.50 -32.12 -22.41
CA SER A 624 6.46 -31.12 -22.87
C SER A 624 7.71 -31.13 -21.99
N GLN A 625 8.87 -30.79 -22.57
CA GLN A 625 10.16 -30.68 -21.87
C GLN A 625 10.57 -29.21 -21.64
N SER A 626 9.73 -28.25 -22.01
CA SER A 626 10.01 -26.84 -21.87
C SER A 626 10.29 -26.44 -20.42
N THR A 627 11.41 -25.75 -20.20
CA THR A 627 11.88 -25.23 -18.91
C THR A 627 12.21 -23.74 -18.97
N TRP A 628 12.38 -23.21 -20.16
CA TRP A 628 12.65 -21.83 -20.46
C TRP A 628 11.49 -21.21 -21.24
N LEU A 629 11.31 -19.91 -21.10
CA LEU A 629 10.34 -19.17 -21.90
C LEU A 629 10.66 -19.29 -23.41
N ALA A 630 11.95 -19.26 -23.74
CA ALA A 630 12.45 -19.43 -25.11
C ALA A 630 11.98 -20.75 -25.76
N ASP A 631 11.93 -21.87 -25.00
CA ASP A 631 11.46 -23.16 -25.52
C ASP A 631 10.01 -23.07 -26.00
N VAL A 632 9.19 -22.25 -25.33
CA VAL A 632 7.79 -22.05 -25.69
C VAL A 632 7.65 -21.07 -26.86
N LEU A 633 8.42 -19.98 -26.86
CA LEU A 633 8.29 -18.90 -27.84
C LEU A 633 8.94 -19.23 -29.18
N TYR A 634 10.21 -19.64 -29.15
CA TYR A 634 11.02 -19.79 -30.38
C TYR A 634 10.92 -21.20 -30.95
N ASP A 635 10.92 -22.21 -30.09
CA ASP A 635 10.73 -23.61 -30.51
C ASP A 635 9.25 -23.96 -30.74
N ARG A 636 8.35 -23.00 -30.40
CA ARG A 636 6.89 -23.10 -30.54
C ARG A 636 6.35 -24.42 -30.06
N ASP A 637 6.57 -24.72 -28.74
CA ASP A 637 6.11 -25.95 -28.12
C ASP A 637 4.61 -26.17 -28.41
N PRO A 638 4.26 -27.14 -29.29
CA PRO A 638 2.89 -27.32 -29.75
C PRO A 638 1.96 -27.75 -28.60
N LEU A 639 2.49 -28.45 -27.61
CA LEU A 639 1.69 -28.96 -26.49
C LEU A 639 1.29 -27.84 -25.53
N VAL A 640 2.19 -26.89 -25.31
CA VAL A 640 1.91 -25.70 -24.49
C VAL A 640 0.99 -24.75 -25.24
N THR A 641 1.23 -24.54 -26.54
CA THR A 641 0.38 -23.71 -27.39
C THR A 641 -1.05 -24.25 -27.46
N GLU A 642 -1.22 -25.55 -27.67
CA GLU A 642 -2.53 -26.21 -27.69
C GLU A 642 -3.24 -26.08 -26.32
N PHE A 643 -2.52 -26.25 -25.22
CA PHE A 643 -3.07 -26.09 -23.87
C PHE A 643 -3.60 -24.67 -23.64
N ILE A 644 -2.87 -23.64 -24.11
CA ILE A 644 -3.31 -22.23 -24.01
C ILE A 644 -4.53 -22.00 -24.92
N SER A 645 -4.47 -22.49 -26.16
CA SER A 645 -5.61 -22.37 -27.12
C SER A 645 -6.88 -22.97 -26.57
N GLN A 646 -6.83 -24.16 -26.00
CA GLN A 646 -7.97 -24.80 -25.35
C GLN A 646 -8.49 -23.97 -24.17
N GLY A 647 -7.59 -23.43 -23.34
CA GLY A 647 -7.97 -22.58 -22.21
C GLY A 647 -8.65 -21.27 -22.66
N ILE A 648 -8.21 -20.66 -23.76
CA ILE A 648 -8.87 -19.49 -24.36
C ILE A 648 -10.25 -19.89 -24.94
N GLN A 649 -10.37 -21.04 -25.58
CA GLN A 649 -11.65 -21.55 -26.05
C GLN A 649 -12.64 -21.73 -24.90
N ASP A 650 -12.20 -22.34 -23.75
CA ASP A 650 -13.03 -22.51 -22.56
C ASP A 650 -13.49 -21.14 -21.99
N VAL A 651 -12.64 -20.11 -22.04
CA VAL A 651 -13.01 -18.73 -21.67
C VAL A 651 -14.05 -18.16 -22.63
N ASN A 652 -13.88 -18.38 -23.92
CA ASN A 652 -14.80 -17.89 -24.95
C ASN A 652 -16.19 -18.54 -24.89
N GLU A 653 -16.29 -19.80 -24.42
CA GLU A 653 -17.57 -20.45 -24.19
C GLU A 653 -18.40 -19.75 -23.08
N GLU A 654 -17.75 -19.09 -22.16
CA GLU A 654 -18.38 -18.32 -21.07
C GLU A 654 -18.50 -16.81 -21.40
N ALA A 655 -18.17 -16.40 -22.62
CA ALA A 655 -18.22 -15.00 -23.03
C ALA A 655 -19.68 -14.48 -23.06
N PRO A 656 -19.94 -13.26 -22.50
CA PRO A 656 -21.28 -12.72 -22.44
C PRO A 656 -21.83 -12.30 -23.84
N SER A 657 -20.95 -12.07 -24.80
CA SER A 657 -21.27 -11.64 -26.14
C SER A 657 -20.21 -12.11 -27.16
N GLU A 658 -20.48 -11.98 -28.47
CA GLU A 658 -19.50 -12.29 -29.49
C GLU A 658 -18.29 -11.34 -29.44
N GLY A 659 -18.50 -10.05 -29.19
CA GLY A 659 -17.42 -9.07 -29.08
C GLY A 659 -16.54 -9.28 -27.86
N ALA A 660 -17.02 -9.99 -26.84
CA ALA A 660 -16.25 -10.34 -25.62
C ALA A 660 -15.36 -11.59 -25.80
N LYS A 661 -15.36 -12.21 -26.99
CA LYS A 661 -14.51 -13.38 -27.31
C LYS A 661 -13.11 -12.94 -27.71
N ILE A 662 -12.11 -13.65 -27.23
CA ILE A 662 -10.71 -13.48 -27.61
C ILE A 662 -10.48 -14.27 -28.90
N LEU A 663 -10.22 -13.59 -30.01
CA LEU A 663 -10.01 -14.26 -31.28
C LEU A 663 -8.54 -14.59 -31.56
N LYS A 664 -7.60 -13.77 -31.04
CA LYS A 664 -6.18 -14.02 -31.22
C LYS A 664 -5.45 -13.71 -29.91
N TRP A 665 -4.29 -14.32 -29.74
CA TRP A 665 -3.44 -14.10 -28.58
C TRP A 665 -1.96 -14.27 -28.92
N VAL A 666 -1.11 -13.67 -28.10
CA VAL A 666 0.34 -13.81 -28.21
C VAL A 666 0.94 -13.93 -26.81
N ILE A 667 2.00 -14.72 -26.68
CA ILE A 667 2.84 -14.78 -25.48
C ILE A 667 3.94 -13.74 -25.64
N ILE A 668 4.07 -12.87 -24.65
CA ILE A 668 5.08 -11.81 -24.59
C ILE A 668 6.42 -12.37 -24.08
N ASP A 669 7.52 -11.85 -24.62
CA ASP A 669 8.89 -12.31 -24.38
C ASP A 669 9.33 -12.18 -22.91
N ASN A 670 8.70 -11.29 -22.14
CA ASN A 670 9.00 -11.05 -20.73
C ASN A 670 7.72 -11.05 -19.91
N ASP A 671 7.83 -11.50 -18.64
CA ASP A 671 6.76 -11.31 -17.66
C ASP A 671 6.69 -9.83 -17.24
N PHE A 672 5.49 -9.30 -17.00
CA PHE A 672 5.33 -7.90 -16.61
C PHE A 672 6.00 -7.62 -15.26
N SER A 673 6.60 -6.45 -15.14
CA SER A 673 7.37 -6.05 -13.95
C SER A 673 7.21 -4.56 -13.62
N VAL A 674 7.43 -4.21 -12.36
CA VAL A 674 7.51 -2.80 -11.93
C VAL A 674 8.74 -2.11 -12.54
N ALA A 675 9.84 -2.84 -12.69
CA ALA A 675 11.08 -2.31 -13.27
C ALA A 675 10.94 -2.00 -14.77
N GLY A 676 10.17 -2.82 -15.50
CA GLY A 676 9.88 -2.60 -16.91
C GLY A 676 8.85 -1.51 -17.16
N GLY A 677 8.07 -1.16 -16.14
CA GLY A 677 7.01 -0.15 -16.21
C GLY A 677 5.65 -0.69 -16.65
N GLU A 678 5.52 -1.98 -16.93
CA GLU A 678 4.26 -2.64 -17.24
C GLU A 678 3.34 -2.70 -16.02
N LEU A 679 3.94 -2.75 -14.83
CA LEU A 679 3.24 -2.69 -13.55
C LEU A 679 3.57 -1.40 -12.81
N GLY A 680 2.56 -0.82 -12.19
CA GLY A 680 2.75 0.25 -11.21
C GLY A 680 3.28 -0.27 -9.87
N PRO A 681 3.66 0.64 -8.96
CA PRO A 681 4.31 0.29 -7.68
C PRO A 681 3.47 -0.58 -6.74
N MET A 682 2.16 -0.59 -6.91
CA MET A 682 1.22 -1.45 -6.17
C MET A 682 0.81 -2.69 -6.97
N SER A 683 1.58 -3.02 -8.03
CA SER A 683 1.35 -4.13 -8.96
C SER A 683 0.12 -3.97 -9.87
N GLU A 684 -0.44 -2.78 -9.96
CA GLU A 684 -1.50 -2.44 -10.92
C GLU A 684 -0.98 -2.47 -12.35
N LEU A 685 -1.78 -3.01 -13.28
CA LEU A 685 -1.41 -3.12 -14.69
C LEU A 685 -1.48 -1.74 -15.38
N SER A 686 -0.36 -1.27 -15.90
CA SER A 686 -0.28 -0.03 -16.68
C SER A 686 -0.63 -0.29 -18.15
N ARG A 687 -1.91 -0.38 -18.49
CA ARG A 687 -2.40 -0.72 -19.84
C ARG A 687 -1.82 0.17 -20.93
N ALA A 688 -1.78 1.48 -20.71
CA ALA A 688 -1.23 2.43 -21.68
C ALA A 688 0.27 2.20 -21.92
N THR A 689 1.03 1.88 -20.88
CA THR A 689 2.46 1.58 -20.99
C THR A 689 2.68 0.25 -21.73
N VAL A 690 1.94 -0.80 -21.36
CA VAL A 690 2.01 -2.10 -22.02
C VAL A 690 1.64 -1.97 -23.51
N ALA A 691 0.54 -1.28 -23.84
CA ALA A 691 0.13 -1.07 -25.23
C ALA A 691 1.20 -0.33 -26.06
N LYS A 692 1.92 0.61 -25.43
CA LYS A 692 3.02 1.33 -26.07
C LYS A 692 4.27 0.47 -26.27
N ILE A 693 4.66 -0.30 -25.26
CA ILE A 693 5.84 -1.17 -25.32
C ILE A 693 5.67 -2.26 -26.37
N TYR A 694 4.50 -2.89 -26.38
CA TYR A 694 4.19 -4.05 -27.27
C TYR A 694 3.36 -3.66 -28.49
N GLN A 695 3.44 -2.41 -28.95
CA GLN A 695 2.66 -1.91 -30.09
C GLN A 695 2.86 -2.73 -31.36
N GLU A 696 4.10 -3.17 -31.65
CA GLU A 696 4.40 -3.99 -32.83
C GLU A 696 3.75 -5.38 -32.76
N ASP A 697 3.73 -5.99 -31.57
CA ASP A 697 3.10 -7.32 -31.39
C ASP A 697 1.59 -7.21 -31.49
N ILE A 698 0.99 -6.12 -30.97
CA ILE A 698 -0.43 -5.82 -31.11
C ILE A 698 -0.79 -5.63 -32.60
N GLN A 699 0.00 -4.87 -33.36
CA GLN A 699 -0.25 -4.65 -34.78
C GLN A 699 -0.22 -5.95 -35.58
N LYS A 700 0.76 -6.82 -35.33
CA LYS A 700 0.84 -8.15 -35.99
C LYS A 700 -0.39 -9.01 -35.73
N LEU A 701 -1.05 -8.90 -34.57
CA LEU A 701 -2.28 -9.64 -34.28
C LEU A 701 -3.45 -9.23 -35.21
N TYR A 702 -3.49 -7.96 -35.63
CA TYR A 702 -4.54 -7.44 -36.49
C TYR A 702 -4.20 -7.50 -37.99
N GLU A 703 -2.90 -7.54 -38.37
CA GLU A 703 -2.46 -7.63 -39.78
C GLU A 703 -2.57 -9.05 -40.36
N ALA A 704 -2.48 -10.09 -39.52
CA ALA A 704 -2.66 -11.46 -39.98
C ALA A 704 -4.14 -11.73 -40.25
N ASP A 705 -4.45 -12.23 -41.46
CA ASP A 705 -5.81 -12.60 -41.90
C ASP A 705 -6.53 -13.44 -40.81
N PRO A 706 -7.82 -13.22 -40.54
CA PRO A 706 -8.60 -14.02 -39.61
C PRO A 706 -8.97 -15.37 -40.23
N THR A 707 -8.01 -16.21 -40.55
CA THR A 707 -8.26 -17.63 -40.87
C THR A 707 -8.03 -18.45 -39.63
N PRO A 708 -9.00 -19.33 -39.30
CA PRO A 708 -9.06 -20.05 -38.01
C PRO A 708 -7.88 -20.96 -37.75
#